data_c821ea77e789c91357f2f5a6a59df609
#
_entry.id   c821ea77e789c91357f2f5a6a59df609
#
_cell.length_a   1.000
_cell.length_b   1.000
_cell.length_c   1.000
_cell.angle_alpha   90.00
_cell.angle_beta   90.00
_cell.angle_gamma   90.00
#
_symmetry.space_group_name_H-M   'P 1'
#
loop_
_entity.id
_entity.type
_entity.pdbx_description
1 polymer ?
#
loop_
_entity_poly.entity_id
_entity_poly.type
_entity_poly.pdbx_seq_one_letter_code
_entity_poly.pdbx_strand_id
1 'polypeptide(L)'
;MDRQMIHKPIMGVRGLQGFVGSTCPHICTVVNIQELAENHRTKYPGCTPTIVVDAMCCLRYWYTPESWICGGQWREYFSALRDFVAAFTSAGIKLIFFFDGMVEPGKRDEWVKRRLKNNREISKIFHYIKSKREQPGRNMFFIPSGLAIFTRFALKSLGQETFCSLQEADYEVASYGLQHNCLGILGEDTDYLIYDTCPYFSIGDLCLETLETIMLCREKLCESLGLQVADLPLLACLLGNDITPEGMFESFRYKCLSSYASVKENAGKKGNIILAVSDYISRVLRLYQGEKKIEDILPLGPNKALFYKGVAAYLLPGQTSPWLVQKSKGIITEKQVVNPESKQEVPMCLDPESKQEVPARTNPESMQEVPMCTDPESNQEASMCTEPESKQEASMCTDPESNQEASMCTDPESKQEVSIYTYPEVKQKLPSETGAEYNSEVLVCTPPEVKQEDAMDMEPEIKQVTMDSDSEILKVARMHHVHSESYLVYNIMSTGEIECSNTLEDELDQALPSQAFIYRPVRQRVYALLLGDWKDGARSGPVVKEWFVYPGNSLKHPDLVRPLQVTIQGRKPSLEVLWLSQEPAVQARRLDTLLACFNLSSSREDLQAVESPLRALCCLLIYIFVQVDTLSLEDLHAFIAQALCLQGKSTSQLMNVQPDYINSRAVQLGSLLVRGLTMLVLVNSACGFPWTTSEFMPWNVFDGKLFHQKYLQSEKGYAVEVLLEQNRSWLTKFHNLKAVVCKACSKENRRIVGRTHWNSHYTGGRQYEHDQWRRY
;
A
#
# COMPACT_ATOMS: atom_id res chain seq x y z
N MET A 1 -26.11 -11.96 -11.06
CA MET A 1 -24.68 -11.88 -11.45
C MET A 1 -23.88 -12.55 -10.36
N ASP A 2 -23.33 -13.72 -10.65
CA ASP A 2 -22.55 -14.51 -9.69
C ASP A 2 -21.23 -13.78 -9.37
N ARG A 3 -21.19 -13.04 -8.26
CA ARG A 3 -19.95 -12.58 -7.65
C ARG A 3 -19.32 -13.78 -6.93
N GLN A 4 -18.51 -14.59 -7.66
CA GLN A 4 -17.64 -15.58 -7.03
C GLN A 4 -16.72 -14.83 -6.05
N MET A 5 -16.83 -15.19 -4.77
CA MET A 5 -15.98 -14.68 -3.71
C MET A 5 -14.51 -14.96 -4.06
N ILE A 6 -13.80 -13.91 -4.44
CA ILE A 6 -12.34 -13.92 -4.50
C ILE A 6 -11.88 -14.22 -3.06
N HIS A 7 -10.95 -15.15 -2.87
CA HIS A 7 -10.32 -15.36 -1.57
C HIS A 7 -9.62 -14.06 -1.12
N LYS A 8 -10.41 -13.22 -0.40
CA LYS A 8 -9.89 -12.01 0.23
C LYS A 8 -8.93 -12.41 1.36
N PRO A 9 -7.80 -11.72 1.56
CA PRO A 9 -7.04 -11.89 2.80
C PRO A 9 -7.97 -11.56 3.96
N ILE A 10 -8.02 -12.41 4.97
CA ILE A 10 -8.81 -12.20 6.19
C ILE A 10 -8.13 -11.04 6.92
N MET A 11 -8.82 -9.90 6.98
CA MET A 11 -8.45 -8.74 7.81
C MET A 11 -9.41 -8.71 9.00
N GLY A 12 -8.94 -8.25 10.18
CA GLY A 12 -9.76 -8.13 11.37
C GLY A 12 -9.97 -9.42 12.17
N VAL A 13 -11.12 -9.51 12.85
CA VAL A 13 -11.45 -10.61 13.77
C VAL A 13 -11.64 -11.93 13.02
N ARG A 14 -10.93 -12.94 13.49
CA ARG A 14 -10.90 -14.25 12.85
C ARG A 14 -12.26 -14.90 12.72
N GLY A 15 -12.60 -15.27 11.49
CA GLY A 15 -13.84 -15.97 11.14
C GLY A 15 -15.11 -15.11 11.16
N LEU A 16 -15.02 -13.85 11.62
CA LEU A 16 -16.19 -12.99 11.78
C LEU A 16 -16.82 -12.64 10.43
N GLN A 17 -16.05 -12.33 9.41
CA GLN A 17 -16.57 -12.06 8.06
C GLN A 17 -17.33 -13.25 7.48
N GLY A 18 -16.78 -14.46 7.59
CA GLY A 18 -17.45 -15.68 7.15
C GLY A 18 -18.72 -15.99 7.96
N PHE A 19 -18.70 -15.70 9.26
CA PHE A 19 -19.87 -15.85 10.13
C PHE A 19 -20.99 -14.89 9.76
N VAL A 20 -20.67 -13.61 9.54
CA VAL A 20 -21.63 -12.60 9.09
C VAL A 20 -22.28 -13.02 7.77
N GLY A 21 -21.49 -13.40 6.78
CA GLY A 21 -22.01 -13.76 5.45
C GLY A 21 -22.84 -15.05 5.42
N SER A 22 -22.52 -16.05 6.26
CA SER A 22 -23.15 -17.37 6.21
C SER A 22 -24.20 -17.62 7.30
N THR A 23 -24.01 -17.05 8.50
CA THR A 23 -24.80 -17.39 9.68
C THR A 23 -25.70 -16.25 10.13
N CYS A 24 -25.26 -15.00 9.97
CA CYS A 24 -25.99 -13.81 10.41
C CYS A 24 -26.22 -12.79 9.28
N PRO A 25 -26.76 -13.17 8.11
CA PRO A 25 -26.96 -12.22 7.01
C PRO A 25 -27.95 -11.08 7.35
N HIS A 26 -28.78 -11.24 8.37
CA HIS A 26 -29.76 -10.24 8.81
C HIS A 26 -29.14 -9.01 9.49
N ILE A 27 -27.85 -9.05 9.86
CA ILE A 27 -27.14 -7.86 10.33
C ILE A 27 -26.76 -6.93 9.17
N CYS A 28 -26.78 -7.44 7.94
CA CYS A 28 -26.54 -6.70 6.72
C CYS A 28 -27.83 -6.03 6.25
N THR A 29 -27.80 -4.71 6.12
CA THR A 29 -28.94 -3.93 5.64
C THR A 29 -28.49 -3.15 4.40
N VAL A 30 -29.20 -3.30 3.29
CA VAL A 30 -28.99 -2.47 2.11
C VAL A 30 -29.43 -1.05 2.44
N VAL A 31 -28.57 -0.08 2.20
CA VAL A 31 -28.82 1.34 2.45
C VAL A 31 -28.39 2.16 1.25
N ASN A 32 -29.08 3.28 1.04
CA ASN A 32 -28.66 4.31 0.11
C ASN A 32 -27.94 5.42 0.90
N ILE A 33 -26.66 5.63 0.59
CA ILE A 33 -25.83 6.59 1.33
C ILE A 33 -26.30 8.03 1.11
N GLN A 34 -26.84 8.35 -0.07
CA GLN A 34 -27.38 9.68 -0.34
C GLN A 34 -28.60 9.98 0.52
N GLU A 35 -29.51 9.03 0.67
CA GLU A 35 -30.68 9.17 1.58
C GLU A 35 -30.24 9.34 3.03
N LEU A 36 -29.23 8.57 3.46
CA LEU A 36 -28.66 8.73 4.81
C LEU A 36 -28.04 10.11 5.01
N ALA A 37 -27.38 10.67 3.98
CA ALA A 37 -26.82 12.02 4.04
C ALA A 37 -27.88 13.11 4.12
N GLU A 38 -29.00 12.96 3.42
CA GLU A 38 -30.15 13.86 3.50
C GLU A 38 -30.81 13.83 4.88
N ASN A 39 -30.99 12.65 5.45
CA ASN A 39 -31.48 12.46 6.81
C ASN A 39 -30.52 13.08 7.84
N HIS A 40 -29.19 12.93 7.63
CA HIS A 40 -28.18 13.53 8.49
C HIS A 40 -28.25 15.07 8.47
N ARG A 41 -28.37 15.69 7.28
CA ARG A 41 -28.52 17.16 7.15
C ARG A 41 -29.79 17.66 7.86
N THR A 42 -30.89 16.90 7.75
CA THR A 42 -32.13 17.23 8.45
C THR A 42 -31.97 17.18 9.96
N LYS A 43 -31.28 16.16 10.47
CA LYS A 43 -31.08 15.95 11.90
C LYS A 43 -30.04 16.90 12.49
N TYR A 44 -29.03 17.26 11.72
CA TYR A 44 -27.89 18.09 12.15
C TYR A 44 -27.69 19.26 11.16
N PRO A 45 -28.55 20.29 11.19
CA PRO A 45 -28.43 21.44 10.30
C PRO A 45 -27.09 22.14 10.49
N GLY A 46 -26.37 22.38 9.38
CA GLY A 46 -25.05 23.01 9.39
C GLY A 46 -23.87 22.04 9.46
N CYS A 47 -24.12 20.73 9.66
CA CYS A 47 -23.07 19.72 9.59
C CYS A 47 -23.02 19.11 8.18
N THR A 48 -21.83 19.07 7.57
CA THR A 48 -21.63 18.38 6.30
C THR A 48 -21.59 16.87 6.54
N PRO A 49 -22.44 16.06 5.91
CA PRO A 49 -22.34 14.59 6.00
C PRO A 49 -20.94 14.14 5.56
N THR A 50 -20.25 13.46 6.43
CA THR A 50 -18.86 13.05 6.22
C THR A 50 -18.75 11.52 6.34
N ILE A 51 -18.05 10.89 5.38
CA ILE A 51 -17.67 9.48 5.44
C ILE A 51 -16.16 9.39 5.65
N VAL A 52 -15.76 8.57 6.60
CA VAL A 52 -14.35 8.21 6.80
C VAL A 52 -14.06 6.96 5.98
N VAL A 53 -13.06 7.02 5.14
CA VAL A 53 -12.68 5.95 4.22
C VAL A 53 -11.39 5.30 4.69
N ASP A 54 -11.44 4.00 4.98
CA ASP A 54 -10.25 3.18 5.10
C ASP A 54 -9.70 2.93 3.68
N ALA A 55 -8.74 3.76 3.29
CA ALA A 55 -8.22 3.74 1.94
C ALA A 55 -7.45 2.47 1.61
N MET A 56 -6.85 1.80 2.60
CA MET A 56 -6.12 0.55 2.37
C MET A 56 -7.06 -0.59 1.98
N CYS A 57 -8.22 -0.68 2.60
CA CYS A 57 -9.27 -1.62 2.24
C CYS A 57 -9.84 -1.35 0.84
N CYS A 58 -9.92 -0.07 0.45
CA CYS A 58 -10.51 0.35 -0.82
C CYS A 58 -9.59 0.17 -2.03
N LEU A 59 -8.27 -0.04 -1.85
CA LEU A 59 -7.32 -0.16 -2.97
C LEU A 59 -7.72 -1.22 -4.01
N ARG A 60 -8.30 -2.35 -3.56
CA ARG A 60 -8.75 -3.42 -4.46
C ARG A 60 -10.10 -3.15 -5.13
N TYR A 61 -10.86 -2.21 -4.63
CA TYR A 61 -12.07 -1.72 -5.28
C TYR A 61 -11.71 -0.80 -6.45
N TRP A 62 -10.76 0.12 -6.25
CA TRP A 62 -10.33 1.08 -7.29
C TRP A 62 -9.36 0.48 -8.30
N TYR A 63 -8.52 -0.50 -7.91
CA TYR A 63 -7.52 -1.13 -8.76
C TYR A 63 -7.87 -2.59 -9.00
N THR A 64 -8.50 -2.85 -10.13
CA THR A 64 -9.01 -4.18 -10.49
C THR A 64 -7.93 -5.04 -11.16
N PRO A 65 -8.15 -6.36 -11.32
CA PRO A 65 -7.27 -7.23 -12.08
C PRO A 65 -7.01 -6.75 -13.51
N GLU A 66 -7.97 -6.09 -14.11
CA GLU A 66 -7.87 -5.52 -15.45
C GLU A 66 -6.92 -4.31 -15.49
N SER A 67 -6.83 -3.56 -14.40
CA SER A 67 -6.00 -2.35 -14.29
C SER A 67 -4.50 -2.61 -14.12
N TRP A 68 -4.05 -3.82 -13.77
CA TRP A 68 -2.62 -4.06 -13.55
C TRP A 68 -1.89 -4.66 -14.75
N ILE A 69 -2.57 -4.93 -15.85
CA ILE A 69 -2.00 -5.52 -17.05
C ILE A 69 -0.70 -4.80 -17.42
N CYS A 70 0.37 -5.58 -17.66
CA CYS A 70 1.67 -5.06 -18.08
C CYS A 70 2.32 -4.06 -17.11
N GLY A 71 2.02 -4.13 -15.82
CA GLY A 71 2.62 -3.26 -14.80
C GLY A 71 1.77 -2.07 -14.36
N GLY A 72 0.55 -1.97 -14.86
CA GLY A 72 -0.46 -1.02 -14.38
C GLY A 72 -0.89 0.04 -15.37
N GLN A 73 -2.20 0.28 -15.41
CA GLN A 73 -2.85 1.32 -16.20
C GLN A 73 -3.17 2.50 -15.26
N TRP A 74 -2.17 3.34 -15.03
CA TRP A 74 -2.24 4.38 -14.00
C TRP A 74 -3.23 5.50 -14.33
N ARG A 75 -3.41 5.84 -15.59
CA ARG A 75 -4.36 6.88 -15.98
C ARG A 75 -5.81 6.39 -15.87
N GLU A 76 -6.05 5.13 -16.19
CA GLU A 76 -7.34 4.45 -15.97
C GLU A 76 -7.67 4.39 -14.47
N TYR A 77 -6.69 4.00 -13.65
CA TYR A 77 -6.81 4.00 -12.19
C TYR A 77 -7.14 5.39 -11.62
N PHE A 78 -6.43 6.43 -12.07
CA PHE A 78 -6.71 7.81 -11.65
C PHE A 78 -8.12 8.25 -12.06
N SER A 79 -8.63 7.84 -13.23
CA SER A 79 -10.01 8.09 -13.64
C SER A 79 -11.01 7.43 -12.70
N ALA A 80 -10.78 6.15 -12.32
CA ALA A 80 -11.64 5.45 -11.38
C ALA A 80 -11.72 6.15 -10.01
N LEU A 81 -10.59 6.66 -9.51
CA LEU A 81 -10.56 7.46 -8.28
C LEU A 81 -11.35 8.77 -8.42
N ARG A 82 -11.19 9.47 -9.54
CA ARG A 82 -11.94 10.70 -9.82
C ARG A 82 -13.44 10.45 -9.86
N ASP A 83 -13.87 9.37 -10.54
CA ASP A 83 -15.28 9.02 -10.67
C ASP A 83 -15.86 8.62 -9.30
N PHE A 84 -15.08 7.91 -8.47
CA PHE A 84 -15.43 7.61 -7.08
C PHE A 84 -15.65 8.89 -6.26
N VAL A 85 -14.67 9.80 -6.26
CA VAL A 85 -14.78 11.07 -5.53
C VAL A 85 -15.97 11.89 -6.03
N ALA A 86 -16.15 11.97 -7.36
CA ALA A 86 -17.24 12.71 -7.96
C ALA A 86 -18.62 12.21 -7.56
N ALA A 87 -18.83 10.89 -7.45
CA ALA A 87 -20.09 10.31 -7.02
C ALA A 87 -20.52 10.80 -5.63
N PHE A 88 -19.63 10.77 -4.65
CA PHE A 88 -19.92 11.24 -3.30
C PHE A 88 -20.02 12.76 -3.20
N THR A 89 -19.11 13.50 -3.83
CA THR A 89 -19.14 14.97 -3.78
C THR A 89 -20.36 15.55 -4.47
N SER A 90 -20.85 14.91 -5.55
CA SER A 90 -22.10 15.32 -6.22
C SER A 90 -23.33 15.12 -5.33
N ALA A 91 -23.31 14.15 -4.42
CA ALA A 91 -24.33 13.95 -3.38
C ALA A 91 -24.12 14.89 -2.16
N GLY A 92 -23.13 15.79 -2.20
CA GLY A 92 -22.79 16.70 -1.11
C GLY A 92 -22.21 15.97 0.12
N ILE A 93 -21.52 14.87 -0.07
CA ILE A 93 -20.90 14.06 0.97
C ILE A 93 -19.39 14.33 0.94
N LYS A 94 -18.83 14.68 2.10
CA LYS A 94 -17.40 14.86 2.30
C LYS A 94 -16.74 13.50 2.53
N LEU A 95 -15.60 13.26 1.90
CA LEU A 95 -14.77 12.07 2.12
C LEU A 95 -13.49 12.45 2.85
N ILE A 96 -13.13 11.66 3.85
CA ILE A 96 -11.87 11.75 4.58
C ILE A 96 -11.15 10.40 4.46
N PHE A 97 -9.93 10.41 3.93
CA PHE A 97 -9.19 9.17 3.63
C PHE A 97 -8.07 8.94 4.63
N PHE A 98 -8.04 7.75 5.22
CA PHE A 98 -6.95 7.30 6.07
C PHE A 98 -6.13 6.20 5.39
N PHE A 99 -4.82 6.29 5.50
CA PHE A 99 -3.84 5.31 5.02
C PHE A 99 -3.02 4.78 6.18
N ASP A 100 -2.60 3.51 6.10
CA ASP A 100 -1.67 2.94 7.07
C ASP A 100 -0.36 3.72 7.11
N GLY A 101 0.12 3.95 8.33
CA GLY A 101 1.43 4.48 8.62
C GLY A 101 2.49 3.38 8.72
N MET A 102 3.14 3.31 9.88
CA MET A 102 4.13 2.29 10.21
C MET A 102 3.46 1.01 10.73
N VAL A 103 4.05 -0.14 10.40
CA VAL A 103 3.65 -1.41 11.00
C VAL A 103 4.08 -1.44 12.47
N GLU A 104 3.14 -1.60 13.37
CA GLU A 104 3.45 -1.74 14.80
C GLU A 104 4.31 -2.98 15.05
N PRO A 105 5.26 -2.92 16.02
CA PRO A 105 6.13 -4.06 16.36
C PRO A 105 5.35 -5.35 16.67
N GLY A 106 4.17 -5.22 17.30
CA GLY A 106 3.30 -6.36 17.64
C GLY A 106 2.67 -7.06 16.42
N LYS A 107 2.57 -6.38 15.28
CA LYS A 107 2.02 -6.90 14.02
C LYS A 107 3.10 -7.35 13.02
N ARG A 108 4.40 -7.21 13.36
CA ARG A 108 5.53 -7.51 12.46
C ARG A 108 5.50 -8.94 11.91
N ASP A 109 5.25 -9.92 12.76
CA ASP A 109 5.24 -11.33 12.34
C ASP A 109 4.12 -11.63 11.35
N GLU A 110 2.94 -11.05 11.53
CA GLU A 110 1.83 -11.20 10.61
C GLU A 110 2.09 -10.47 9.28
N TRP A 111 2.68 -9.27 9.34
CA TRP A 111 3.13 -8.55 8.16
C TRP A 111 4.13 -9.39 7.35
N VAL A 112 5.13 -10.00 8.01
CA VAL A 112 6.12 -10.88 7.36
C VAL A 112 5.44 -12.06 6.68
N LYS A 113 4.52 -12.76 7.35
CA LYS A 113 3.77 -13.89 6.75
C LYS A 113 3.02 -13.47 5.49
N ARG A 114 2.33 -12.31 5.52
CA ARG A 114 1.61 -11.76 4.37
C ARG A 114 2.57 -11.44 3.22
N ARG A 115 3.74 -10.84 3.50
CA ARG A 115 4.75 -10.51 2.47
C ARG A 115 5.36 -11.75 1.83
N LEU A 116 5.71 -12.76 2.61
CA LEU A 116 6.23 -14.04 2.09
C LEU A 116 5.18 -14.81 1.28
N LYS A 117 3.89 -14.73 1.65
CA LYS A 117 2.80 -15.26 0.82
C LYS A 117 2.74 -14.52 -0.51
N ASN A 118 2.81 -13.20 -0.50
CA ASN A 118 2.79 -12.39 -1.72
C ASN A 118 3.95 -12.71 -2.66
N ASN A 119 5.18 -12.95 -2.14
CA ASN A 119 6.31 -13.38 -2.97
C ASN A 119 6.00 -14.67 -3.74
N ARG A 120 5.41 -15.65 -3.07
CA ARG A 120 5.00 -16.92 -3.73
C ARG A 120 3.95 -16.69 -4.81
N GLU A 121 3.02 -15.76 -4.61
CA GLU A 121 2.03 -15.43 -5.64
C GLU A 121 2.69 -14.69 -6.82
N ILE A 122 3.67 -13.80 -6.58
CA ILE A 122 4.44 -13.15 -7.63
C ILE A 122 5.22 -14.17 -8.46
N SER A 123 5.89 -15.14 -7.83
CA SER A 123 6.58 -16.22 -8.54
C SER A 123 5.64 -17.01 -9.45
N LYS A 124 4.41 -17.34 -8.98
CA LYS A 124 3.39 -17.98 -9.82
C LYS A 124 2.97 -17.12 -11.01
N ILE A 125 2.80 -15.81 -10.80
CA ILE A 125 2.45 -14.86 -11.85
C ILE A 125 3.52 -14.87 -12.96
N PHE A 126 4.81 -14.74 -12.60
CA PHE A 126 5.88 -14.76 -13.58
C PHE A 126 6.03 -16.10 -14.29
N HIS A 127 5.86 -17.21 -13.56
CA HIS A 127 5.82 -18.53 -14.18
C HIS A 127 4.69 -18.67 -15.20
N TYR A 128 3.49 -18.17 -14.88
CA TYR A 128 2.35 -18.17 -15.79
C TYR A 128 2.64 -17.32 -17.04
N ILE A 129 3.12 -16.08 -16.86
CA ILE A 129 3.44 -15.19 -17.97
C ILE A 129 4.48 -15.81 -18.90
N LYS A 130 5.55 -16.40 -18.35
CA LYS A 130 6.59 -17.08 -19.15
C LYS A 130 6.05 -18.25 -19.94
N SER A 131 5.14 -19.04 -19.35
CA SER A 131 4.61 -20.25 -19.98
C SER A 131 3.49 -19.97 -20.98
N LYS A 132 2.60 -19.00 -20.70
CA LYS A 132 1.40 -18.73 -21.51
C LYS A 132 1.52 -17.47 -22.37
N ARG A 133 2.37 -16.53 -22.00
CA ARG A 133 2.50 -15.21 -22.63
C ARG A 133 1.20 -14.41 -22.65
N GLU A 134 0.37 -14.66 -21.62
CA GLU A 134 -0.95 -14.06 -21.45
C GLU A 134 -1.03 -13.35 -20.11
N GLN A 135 -2.01 -12.44 -19.98
CA GLN A 135 -2.37 -11.80 -18.71
C GLN A 135 -2.89 -12.87 -17.74
N PRO A 136 -2.35 -12.99 -16.54
CA PRO A 136 -2.90 -13.87 -15.52
C PRO A 136 -4.35 -13.50 -15.18
N GLY A 137 -5.18 -14.49 -14.91
CA GLY A 137 -6.57 -14.29 -14.53
C GLY A 137 -6.73 -13.66 -13.14
N ARG A 138 -7.97 -13.37 -12.76
CA ARG A 138 -8.33 -12.71 -11.48
C ARG A 138 -7.76 -13.38 -10.23
N ASN A 139 -7.53 -14.69 -10.27
CA ASN A 139 -6.95 -15.45 -9.13
C ASN A 139 -5.45 -15.22 -8.93
N MET A 140 -4.77 -14.57 -9.87
CA MET A 140 -3.34 -14.24 -9.82
C MET A 140 -3.12 -12.73 -9.85
N PHE A 141 -4.01 -11.98 -9.25
CA PHE A 141 -3.97 -10.52 -9.17
C PHE A 141 -3.04 -10.03 -8.06
N PHE A 142 -2.18 -9.08 -8.38
CA PHE A 142 -1.27 -8.45 -7.44
C PHE A 142 -1.34 -6.92 -7.54
N ILE A 143 -1.41 -6.25 -6.39
CA ILE A 143 -1.37 -4.78 -6.31
C ILE A 143 0.07 -4.31 -6.52
N PRO A 144 0.33 -3.39 -7.49
CA PRO A 144 1.67 -2.91 -7.74
C PRO A 144 2.26 -2.14 -6.56
N SER A 145 3.57 -2.22 -6.43
CA SER A 145 4.32 -1.46 -5.42
C SER A 145 4.06 0.03 -5.56
N GLY A 146 3.84 0.69 -4.44
CA GLY A 146 3.59 2.13 -4.41
C GLY A 146 2.14 2.54 -4.68
N LEU A 147 1.20 1.61 -4.94
CA LEU A 147 -0.19 1.97 -5.22
C LEU A 147 -0.78 2.86 -4.13
N ALA A 148 -0.66 2.48 -2.84
CA ALA A 148 -1.15 3.28 -1.73
C ALA A 148 -0.52 4.68 -1.68
N ILE A 149 0.78 4.80 -2.00
CA ILE A 149 1.49 6.08 -2.02
C ILE A 149 0.91 6.98 -3.12
N PHE A 150 0.81 6.44 -4.34
CA PHE A 150 0.28 7.22 -5.47
C PHE A 150 -1.19 7.56 -5.30
N THR A 151 -1.98 6.70 -4.63
CA THR A 151 -3.38 6.99 -4.29
C THR A 151 -3.50 8.21 -3.39
N ARG A 152 -2.61 8.40 -2.40
CA ARG A 152 -2.59 9.61 -1.56
C ARG A 152 -2.48 10.88 -2.40
N PHE A 153 -1.51 10.90 -3.32
CA PHE A 153 -1.29 12.06 -4.20
C PHE A 153 -2.41 12.25 -5.21
N ALA A 154 -3.02 11.16 -5.69
CA ALA A 154 -4.19 11.23 -6.56
C ALA A 154 -5.38 11.90 -5.85
N LEU A 155 -5.72 11.45 -4.65
CA LEU A 155 -6.80 12.00 -3.85
C LEU A 155 -6.54 13.46 -3.48
N LYS A 156 -5.31 13.81 -3.08
CA LYS A 156 -4.93 15.20 -2.83
C LYS A 156 -5.08 16.09 -4.08
N SER A 157 -4.71 15.60 -5.26
CA SER A 157 -4.89 16.32 -6.52
C SER A 157 -6.36 16.49 -6.91
N LEU A 158 -7.25 15.65 -6.37
CA LEU A 158 -8.70 15.75 -6.47
C LEU A 158 -9.33 16.59 -5.34
N GLY A 159 -8.50 17.29 -4.54
CA GLY A 159 -8.96 18.16 -3.44
C GLY A 159 -9.47 17.42 -2.21
N GLN A 160 -9.11 16.12 -2.04
CA GLN A 160 -9.56 15.32 -0.90
C GLN A 160 -8.57 15.39 0.26
N GLU A 161 -9.11 15.42 1.49
CA GLU A 161 -8.32 15.32 2.70
C GLU A 161 -7.82 13.88 2.88
N THR A 162 -6.50 13.73 3.03
CA THR A 162 -5.84 12.43 3.17
C THR A 162 -4.89 12.46 4.35
N PHE A 163 -5.03 11.47 5.22
CA PHE A 163 -4.23 11.29 6.42
C PHE A 163 -3.46 9.96 6.36
N CYS A 164 -2.30 9.95 7.01
CA CYS A 164 -1.52 8.76 7.25
C CYS A 164 -1.46 8.54 8.76
N SER A 165 -1.83 7.36 9.23
CA SER A 165 -1.91 7.08 10.66
C SER A 165 -0.54 7.10 11.33
N LEU A 166 -0.52 7.49 12.59
CA LEU A 166 0.65 7.41 13.47
C LEU A 166 0.61 6.16 14.34
N GLN A 167 -0.59 5.67 14.58
CA GLN A 167 -0.90 4.44 15.30
C GLN A 167 -1.59 3.45 14.34
N GLU A 168 -2.38 2.54 14.87
CA GLU A 168 -3.23 1.66 14.08
C GLU A 168 -4.25 2.47 13.27
N ALA A 169 -4.28 2.27 11.95
CA ALA A 169 -5.19 3.00 11.08
C ALA A 169 -6.66 2.75 11.44
N ASP A 170 -7.04 1.51 11.76
CA ASP A 170 -8.40 1.14 12.16
C ASP A 170 -8.86 1.92 13.40
N TYR A 171 -7.96 2.06 14.38
CA TYR A 171 -8.23 2.86 15.59
C TYR A 171 -8.42 4.34 15.27
N GLU A 172 -7.55 4.92 14.43
CA GLU A 172 -7.65 6.34 14.04
C GLU A 172 -8.91 6.61 13.21
N VAL A 173 -9.26 5.74 12.28
CA VAL A 173 -10.50 5.79 11.48
C VAL A 173 -11.73 5.73 12.39
N ALA A 174 -11.79 4.74 13.31
CA ALA A 174 -12.90 4.57 14.24
C ALA A 174 -13.03 5.76 15.20
N SER A 175 -11.89 6.26 15.71
CA SER A 175 -11.84 7.41 16.60
C SER A 175 -12.28 8.70 15.91
N TYR A 176 -11.82 8.94 14.68
CA TYR A 176 -12.24 10.09 13.88
C TYR A 176 -13.75 10.05 13.61
N GLY A 177 -14.25 8.89 13.17
CA GLY A 177 -15.68 8.68 12.90
C GLY A 177 -16.58 9.02 14.09
N LEU A 178 -16.17 8.61 15.31
CA LEU A 178 -16.89 8.88 16.55
C LEU A 178 -16.79 10.36 16.94
N GLN A 179 -15.58 10.94 16.94
CA GLN A 179 -15.34 12.31 17.41
C GLN A 179 -16.01 13.37 16.54
N HIS A 180 -16.10 13.13 15.23
CA HIS A 180 -16.68 14.07 14.27
C HIS A 180 -18.13 13.73 13.88
N ASN A 181 -18.79 12.79 14.58
CA ASN A 181 -20.14 12.35 14.28
C ASN A 181 -20.35 12.06 12.78
N CYS A 182 -19.41 11.30 12.21
CA CYS A 182 -19.44 10.99 10.79
C CYS A 182 -20.66 10.10 10.43
N LEU A 183 -21.10 10.19 9.17
CA LEU A 183 -22.19 9.39 8.61
C LEU A 183 -21.88 7.89 8.71
N GLY A 184 -20.62 7.53 8.51
CA GLY A 184 -20.12 6.17 8.68
C GLY A 184 -18.70 5.99 8.23
N ILE A 185 -18.19 4.77 8.41
CA ILE A 185 -16.88 4.29 7.94
C ILE A 185 -17.13 3.45 6.69
N LEU A 186 -16.39 3.72 5.61
CA LEU A 186 -16.38 2.91 4.40
C LEU A 186 -15.09 2.08 4.34
N GLY A 187 -15.21 0.76 4.42
CA GLY A 187 -14.07 -0.15 4.48
C GLY A 187 -14.45 -1.60 4.19
N GLU A 188 -13.56 -2.53 4.51
CA GLU A 188 -13.77 -3.98 4.35
C GLU A 188 -13.17 -4.77 5.53
N ASP A 189 -12.88 -4.09 6.68
CA ASP A 189 -12.35 -4.74 7.86
C ASP A 189 -13.42 -4.99 8.91
N THR A 190 -13.46 -6.21 9.46
CA THR A 190 -14.43 -6.60 10.49
C THR A 190 -14.14 -5.97 11.85
N ASP A 191 -12.98 -5.36 12.04
CA ASP A 191 -12.64 -4.64 13.27
C ASP A 191 -13.58 -3.45 13.49
N TYR A 192 -14.12 -2.84 12.41
CA TYR A 192 -15.14 -1.78 12.52
C TYR A 192 -16.49 -2.25 13.11
N LEU A 193 -16.76 -3.56 13.14
CA LEU A 193 -17.89 -4.11 13.90
C LEU A 193 -17.63 -4.20 15.41
N ILE A 194 -16.35 -4.22 15.82
CA ILE A 194 -15.94 -4.34 17.21
C ILE A 194 -15.85 -2.98 17.89
N TYR A 195 -15.30 -1.97 17.18
CA TYR A 195 -15.26 -0.60 17.70
C TYR A 195 -16.66 -0.05 17.93
N ASP A 196 -16.91 0.54 19.10
CA ASP A 196 -18.14 1.30 19.35
C ASP A 196 -18.00 2.70 18.74
N THR A 197 -18.33 2.81 17.47
CA THR A 197 -18.16 4.02 16.64
C THR A 197 -19.37 4.20 15.70
N CYS A 198 -19.26 5.11 14.72
CA CYS A 198 -20.28 5.38 13.74
C CYS A 198 -20.61 4.14 12.86
N PRO A 199 -21.70 4.15 12.06
CA PRO A 199 -22.08 3.04 11.17
C PRO A 199 -20.96 2.57 10.26
N TYR A 200 -20.95 1.28 9.91
CA TYR A 200 -19.97 0.66 9.04
C TYR A 200 -20.58 0.23 7.71
N PHE A 201 -19.99 0.68 6.60
CA PHE A 201 -20.39 0.42 5.22
C PHE A 201 -19.37 -0.44 4.49
N SER A 202 -19.85 -1.45 3.76
CA SER A 202 -19.01 -2.31 2.92
C SER A 202 -18.63 -1.60 1.62
N ILE A 203 -17.32 -1.44 1.35
CA ILE A 203 -16.85 -0.98 0.04
C ILE A 203 -17.02 -2.05 -1.04
N GLY A 204 -16.96 -3.34 -0.65
CA GLY A 204 -17.08 -4.46 -1.58
C GLY A 204 -18.46 -4.59 -2.22
N ASP A 205 -19.49 -4.06 -1.55
CA ASP A 205 -20.89 -4.09 -2.01
C ASP A 205 -21.38 -2.74 -2.53
N LEU A 206 -20.50 -1.72 -2.56
CA LEU A 206 -20.85 -0.39 -3.03
C LEU A 206 -21.15 -0.39 -4.54
N CYS A 207 -22.36 0.07 -4.88
CA CYS A 207 -22.74 0.47 -6.23
C CYS A 207 -22.51 1.98 -6.37
N LEU A 208 -21.51 2.37 -7.13
CA LEU A 208 -21.11 3.77 -7.24
C LEU A 208 -22.16 4.64 -7.95
N GLU A 209 -22.93 4.06 -8.87
CA GLU A 209 -23.95 4.75 -9.65
C GLU A 209 -25.16 5.18 -8.81
N THR A 210 -25.55 4.34 -7.84
CA THR A 210 -26.72 4.59 -6.98
C THR A 210 -26.34 4.99 -5.56
N LEU A 211 -25.06 4.91 -5.18
CA LEU A 211 -24.58 5.01 -3.80
C LEU A 211 -25.26 4.06 -2.82
N GLU A 212 -25.72 2.91 -3.32
CA GLU A 212 -26.21 1.82 -2.49
C GLU A 212 -25.07 0.94 -2.02
N THR A 213 -25.14 0.52 -0.76
CA THR A 213 -24.19 -0.43 -0.18
C THR A 213 -24.85 -1.23 0.95
N ILE A 214 -24.06 -2.15 1.53
CA ILE A 214 -24.45 -2.88 2.74
C ILE A 214 -23.91 -2.15 3.97
N MET A 215 -24.82 -1.78 4.87
CA MET A 215 -24.51 -1.36 6.23
C MET A 215 -24.53 -2.58 7.16
N LEU A 216 -23.44 -2.77 7.91
CA LEU A 216 -23.33 -3.83 8.91
C LEU A 216 -23.70 -3.27 10.28
N CYS A 217 -24.73 -3.85 10.90
CA CYS A 217 -25.30 -3.38 12.15
C CYS A 217 -24.70 -4.12 13.36
N ARG A 218 -23.94 -3.41 14.17
CA ARG A 218 -23.28 -3.92 15.39
C ARG A 218 -24.29 -4.39 16.41
N GLU A 219 -25.38 -3.66 16.59
CA GLU A 219 -26.42 -3.96 17.55
C GLU A 219 -27.12 -5.29 17.21
N LYS A 220 -27.47 -5.50 15.93
CA LYS A 220 -28.03 -6.78 15.47
C LYS A 220 -27.04 -7.95 15.60
N LEU A 221 -25.74 -7.68 15.45
CA LEU A 221 -24.71 -8.68 15.73
C LEU A 221 -24.73 -9.05 17.21
N CYS A 222 -24.77 -8.07 18.11
CA CYS A 222 -24.84 -8.29 19.54
C CYS A 222 -26.09 -9.08 19.94
N GLU A 223 -27.25 -8.74 19.40
CA GLU A 223 -28.51 -9.48 19.62
C GLU A 223 -28.36 -10.95 19.18
N SER A 224 -27.80 -11.20 17.99
CA SER A 224 -27.59 -12.55 17.45
C SER A 224 -26.64 -13.40 18.30
N LEU A 225 -25.67 -12.75 18.94
CA LEU A 225 -24.67 -13.38 19.79
C LEU A 225 -25.07 -13.45 21.27
N GLY A 226 -26.15 -12.76 21.67
CA GLY A 226 -26.55 -12.60 23.08
C GLY A 226 -25.53 -11.80 23.89
N LEU A 227 -24.85 -10.83 23.26
CA LEU A 227 -23.81 -10.00 23.83
C LEU A 227 -24.24 -8.53 23.92
N GLN A 228 -23.50 -7.72 24.69
CA GLN A 228 -23.58 -6.27 24.63
C GLN A 228 -22.39 -5.72 23.80
N VAL A 229 -22.50 -4.49 23.31
CA VAL A 229 -21.43 -3.84 22.56
C VAL A 229 -20.12 -3.84 23.34
N ALA A 230 -20.18 -3.61 24.66
CA ALA A 230 -19.01 -3.65 25.55
C ALA A 230 -18.33 -5.03 25.67
N ASP A 231 -18.95 -6.11 25.19
CA ASP A 231 -18.37 -7.46 25.18
C ASP A 231 -17.62 -7.76 23.88
N LEU A 232 -17.85 -7.00 22.82
CA LEU A 232 -17.24 -7.26 21.50
C LEU A 232 -15.70 -7.22 21.52
N PRO A 233 -15.04 -6.28 22.24
CA PRO A 233 -13.58 -6.31 22.40
C PRO A 233 -13.07 -7.61 23.02
N LEU A 234 -13.78 -8.14 24.01
CA LEU A 234 -13.45 -9.43 24.62
C LEU A 234 -13.64 -10.58 23.63
N LEU A 235 -14.75 -10.59 22.90
CA LEU A 235 -15.02 -11.60 21.87
C LEU A 235 -13.91 -11.61 20.81
N ALA A 236 -13.53 -10.44 20.29
CA ALA A 236 -12.45 -10.31 19.30
C ALA A 236 -11.13 -10.90 19.79
N CYS A 237 -10.75 -10.60 21.05
CA CYS A 237 -9.53 -11.16 21.64
C CYS A 237 -9.59 -12.69 21.82
N LEU A 238 -10.74 -13.24 22.22
CA LEU A 238 -10.90 -14.69 22.41
C LEU A 238 -10.97 -15.46 21.10
N LEU A 239 -11.46 -14.86 20.03
CA LEU A 239 -11.45 -15.43 18.68
C LEU A 239 -10.08 -15.37 18.03
N GLY A 240 -9.31 -14.36 18.36
CA GLY A 240 -8.02 -14.01 17.75
C GLY A 240 -8.16 -12.86 16.76
N ASN A 241 -7.24 -11.92 16.89
CA ASN A 241 -7.12 -10.71 16.07
C ASN A 241 -5.63 -10.42 15.80
N ASP A 242 -5.31 -9.27 15.28
CA ASP A 242 -3.94 -8.86 14.97
C ASP A 242 -3.03 -8.72 16.22
N ILE A 243 -3.62 -8.50 17.42
CA ILE A 243 -2.88 -8.38 18.69
C ILE A 243 -2.82 -9.71 19.45
N THR A 244 -3.93 -10.44 19.51
CA THR A 244 -4.03 -11.75 20.18
C THR A 244 -3.90 -12.87 19.16
N PRO A 245 -2.73 -13.56 19.08
CA PRO A 245 -2.51 -14.60 18.08
C PRO A 245 -3.50 -15.75 18.20
N GLU A 246 -3.82 -16.37 17.08
CA GLU A 246 -4.77 -17.49 16.99
C GLU A 246 -4.51 -18.61 17.98
N GLY A 247 -3.26 -19.03 18.11
CA GLY A 247 -2.87 -20.13 18.97
C GLY A 247 -3.09 -19.88 20.47
N MET A 248 -3.20 -18.60 20.87
CA MET A 248 -3.29 -18.21 22.28
C MET A 248 -4.51 -18.83 23.00
N PHE A 249 -5.67 -18.85 22.35
CA PHE A 249 -6.91 -19.37 22.93
C PHE A 249 -7.49 -20.59 22.18
N GLU A 250 -6.68 -21.30 21.41
CA GLU A 250 -7.17 -22.41 20.58
C GLU A 250 -7.83 -23.51 21.43
N SER A 251 -7.14 -24.00 22.46
CA SER A 251 -7.69 -25.04 23.36
C SER A 251 -8.94 -24.54 24.10
N PHE A 252 -8.99 -23.27 24.45
CA PHE A 252 -10.17 -22.66 25.09
C PHE A 252 -11.37 -22.65 24.12
N ARG A 253 -11.17 -22.23 22.88
CA ARG A 253 -12.21 -22.21 21.84
C ARG A 253 -12.78 -23.60 21.57
N TYR A 254 -11.93 -24.64 21.53
CA TYR A 254 -12.39 -26.01 21.36
C TYR A 254 -13.19 -26.51 22.59
N LYS A 255 -12.81 -26.11 23.81
CA LYS A 255 -13.61 -26.42 25.01
C LYS A 255 -14.97 -25.74 24.95
N CYS A 256 -15.05 -24.47 24.57
CA CYS A 256 -16.31 -23.77 24.38
C CYS A 256 -17.18 -24.49 23.33
N LEU A 257 -16.59 -24.88 22.19
CA LEU A 257 -17.30 -25.59 21.13
C LEU A 257 -17.85 -26.93 21.58
N SER A 258 -17.06 -27.71 22.31
CA SER A 258 -17.49 -29.03 22.85
C SER A 258 -18.64 -28.87 23.85
N SER A 259 -18.55 -27.89 24.74
CA SER A 259 -19.61 -27.59 25.72
C SER A 259 -20.90 -27.09 25.03
N TYR A 260 -20.77 -26.27 24.01
CA TYR A 260 -21.88 -25.73 23.23
C TYR A 260 -22.58 -26.81 22.42
N ALA A 261 -21.85 -27.72 21.78
CA ALA A 261 -22.39 -28.84 21.03
C ALA A 261 -23.19 -29.80 21.92
N SER A 262 -22.69 -30.14 23.10
CA SER A 262 -23.38 -31.04 24.04
C SER A 262 -24.75 -30.50 24.52
N VAL A 263 -24.91 -29.19 24.53
CA VAL A 263 -26.19 -28.53 24.91
C VAL A 263 -27.16 -28.45 23.73
N LYS A 264 -26.69 -28.41 22.50
CA LYS A 264 -27.50 -28.18 21.27
C LYS A 264 -27.55 -29.35 20.28
N GLU A 265 -26.99 -30.51 20.60
CA GLU A 265 -27.05 -31.70 19.74
C GLU A 265 -28.47 -32.14 19.35
N ASN A 266 -29.48 -31.69 20.10
CA ASN A 266 -30.89 -31.87 19.76
C ASN A 266 -31.39 -30.98 18.60
N ALA A 267 -30.55 -30.09 18.04
CA ALA A 267 -30.98 -29.10 17.03
C ALA A 267 -30.37 -29.31 15.63
N GLY A 268 -29.54 -30.35 15.39
CA GLY A 268 -29.02 -30.69 14.06
C GLY A 268 -28.08 -29.66 13.40
N LYS A 269 -27.62 -28.64 14.12
CA LYS A 269 -26.71 -27.59 13.60
C LYS A 269 -25.28 -27.88 13.99
N LYS A 270 -24.35 -27.88 13.01
CA LYS A 270 -22.91 -27.89 13.26
C LYS A 270 -22.55 -26.73 14.20
N GLY A 271 -21.84 -27.01 15.28
CA GLY A 271 -21.40 -25.99 16.23
C GLY A 271 -20.49 -24.97 15.55
N ASN A 272 -20.82 -23.68 15.74
CA ASN A 272 -20.00 -22.55 15.28
C ASN A 272 -19.19 -22.03 16.46
N ILE A 273 -17.88 -21.85 16.24
CA ILE A 273 -16.94 -21.43 17.27
C ILE A 273 -17.26 -20.04 17.85
N ILE A 274 -17.75 -19.12 17.00
CA ILE A 274 -18.15 -17.78 17.41
C ILE A 274 -19.36 -17.84 18.35
N LEU A 275 -20.39 -18.61 17.98
CA LEU A 275 -21.55 -18.82 18.85
C LEU A 275 -21.19 -19.49 20.16
N ALA A 276 -20.25 -20.43 20.15
CA ALA A 276 -19.79 -21.13 21.34
C ALA A 276 -19.05 -20.19 22.30
N VAL A 277 -18.16 -19.34 21.78
CA VAL A 277 -17.43 -18.36 22.58
C VAL A 277 -18.36 -17.26 23.10
N SER A 278 -19.30 -16.77 22.29
CA SER A 278 -20.31 -15.78 22.70
C SER A 278 -21.20 -16.30 23.81
N ASP A 279 -21.66 -17.56 23.70
CA ASP A 279 -22.44 -18.24 24.73
C ASP A 279 -21.65 -18.39 26.02
N TYR A 280 -20.36 -18.67 25.98
CA TYR A 280 -19.50 -18.71 27.15
C TYR A 280 -19.37 -17.32 27.80
N ILE A 281 -19.18 -16.26 27.02
CA ILE A 281 -19.10 -14.88 27.52
C ILE A 281 -20.42 -14.53 28.23
N SER A 282 -21.56 -14.74 27.57
CA SER A 282 -22.88 -14.34 28.10
C SER A 282 -23.30 -15.12 29.34
N ARG A 283 -23.04 -16.44 29.39
CA ARG A 283 -23.51 -17.31 30.46
C ARG A 283 -22.52 -17.54 31.60
N VAL A 284 -21.22 -17.57 31.29
CA VAL A 284 -20.20 -17.90 32.27
C VAL A 284 -19.49 -16.65 32.77
N LEU A 285 -18.91 -15.86 31.85
CA LEU A 285 -18.09 -14.72 32.27
C LEU A 285 -18.91 -13.62 32.97
N ARG A 286 -20.13 -13.35 32.46
CA ARG A 286 -21.01 -12.34 33.06
C ARG A 286 -21.45 -12.69 34.48
N LEU A 287 -21.63 -13.97 34.81
CA LEU A 287 -22.00 -14.40 36.17
C LEU A 287 -20.92 -14.05 37.19
N TYR A 288 -19.66 -14.00 36.78
CA TYR A 288 -18.53 -13.71 37.65
C TYR A 288 -18.04 -12.25 37.54
N GLN A 289 -18.71 -11.44 36.72
CA GLN A 289 -18.35 -10.03 36.54
C GLN A 289 -18.50 -9.24 37.84
N GLY A 290 -17.40 -8.70 38.35
CA GLY A 290 -17.35 -8.00 39.65
C GLY A 290 -17.03 -8.87 40.87
N GLU A 291 -17.21 -10.21 40.78
CA GLU A 291 -16.90 -11.13 41.88
C GLU A 291 -15.49 -11.73 41.76
N LYS A 292 -15.07 -12.05 40.50
CA LYS A 292 -13.76 -12.63 40.22
C LYS A 292 -13.05 -11.82 39.13
N LYS A 293 -11.73 -11.83 39.19
CA LYS A 293 -10.93 -11.28 38.09
C LYS A 293 -11.04 -12.20 36.89
N ILE A 294 -11.08 -11.63 35.67
CA ILE A 294 -11.17 -12.40 34.43
C ILE A 294 -10.01 -13.40 34.28
N GLU A 295 -8.85 -13.06 34.81
CA GLU A 295 -7.65 -13.90 34.84
C GLU A 295 -7.78 -15.18 35.70
N ASP A 296 -8.73 -15.20 36.64
CA ASP A 296 -9.01 -16.36 37.48
C ASP A 296 -9.96 -17.36 36.75
N ILE A 297 -10.63 -16.90 35.70
CA ILE A 297 -11.63 -17.67 34.93
C ILE A 297 -11.07 -18.13 33.60
N LEU A 298 -10.33 -17.25 32.92
CA LEU A 298 -9.74 -17.55 31.61
C LEU A 298 -8.30 -18.05 31.72
N PRO A 299 -7.86 -19.01 30.90
CA PRO A 299 -6.50 -19.57 30.92
C PRO A 299 -5.49 -18.62 30.26
N LEU A 300 -5.29 -17.43 30.84
CA LEU A 300 -4.43 -16.38 30.26
C LEU A 300 -2.94 -16.71 30.36
N GLY A 301 -2.50 -17.41 31.41
CA GLY A 301 -1.10 -17.78 31.61
C GLY A 301 -0.13 -16.59 31.50
N PRO A 302 1.02 -16.77 30.83
CA PRO A 302 2.01 -15.69 30.62
C PRO A 302 1.52 -14.58 29.69
N ASN A 303 0.47 -14.83 28.91
CA ASN A 303 -0.05 -13.89 27.88
C ASN A 303 -1.06 -12.88 28.44
N LYS A 304 -1.20 -12.78 29.75
CA LYS A 304 -2.14 -11.88 30.43
C LYS A 304 -2.00 -10.42 29.96
N ALA A 305 -0.77 -9.91 29.86
CA ALA A 305 -0.54 -8.53 29.42
C ALA A 305 -1.00 -8.29 27.98
N LEU A 306 -0.76 -9.27 27.10
CA LEU A 306 -1.18 -9.23 25.68
C LEU A 306 -2.71 -9.26 25.55
N PHE A 307 -3.38 -10.07 26.36
CA PHE A 307 -4.85 -10.10 26.41
C PHE A 307 -5.44 -8.74 26.80
N TYR A 308 -4.95 -8.13 27.89
CA TYR A 308 -5.45 -6.81 28.32
C TYR A 308 -5.12 -5.72 27.27
N LYS A 309 -3.95 -5.78 26.65
CA LYS A 309 -3.61 -4.90 25.53
C LYS A 309 -4.60 -5.09 24.36
N GLY A 310 -4.95 -6.33 24.04
CA GLY A 310 -5.90 -6.65 22.96
C GLY A 310 -7.30 -6.10 23.20
N VAL A 311 -7.83 -6.22 24.43
CA VAL A 311 -9.14 -5.63 24.80
C VAL A 311 -9.08 -4.10 24.78
N ALA A 312 -8.01 -3.52 25.32
CA ALA A 312 -7.84 -2.06 25.39
C ALA A 312 -7.71 -1.40 24.00
N ALA A 313 -7.18 -2.11 23.01
CA ALA A 313 -6.99 -1.59 21.68
C ALA A 313 -8.28 -1.25 20.93
N TYR A 314 -9.42 -1.82 21.35
CA TYR A 314 -10.72 -1.48 20.78
C TYR A 314 -11.46 -0.38 21.53
N LEU A 315 -10.88 0.18 22.59
CA LEU A 315 -11.53 1.25 23.37
C LEU A 315 -11.12 2.61 22.82
N LEU A 316 -12.08 3.33 22.29
CA LEU A 316 -11.90 4.69 21.81
C LEU A 316 -11.83 5.70 22.97
N PRO A 317 -11.36 6.95 22.76
CA PRO A 317 -11.22 7.94 23.81
C PRO A 317 -12.52 8.14 24.59
N GLY A 318 -12.44 8.05 25.92
CA GLY A 318 -13.59 8.17 26.83
C GLY A 318 -14.39 6.88 27.05
N GLN A 319 -14.12 5.80 26.31
CA GLN A 319 -14.78 4.50 26.49
C GLN A 319 -14.08 3.66 27.57
N THR A 320 -14.84 2.78 28.20
CA THR A 320 -14.37 1.85 29.23
C THR A 320 -14.89 0.45 28.94
N SER A 321 -14.16 -0.58 29.38
CA SER A 321 -14.62 -1.97 29.28
C SER A 321 -14.82 -2.57 30.66
N PRO A 322 -15.90 -3.30 30.88
CA PRO A 322 -16.13 -4.02 32.12
C PRO A 322 -15.13 -5.17 32.34
N TRP A 323 -14.38 -5.54 31.31
CA TRP A 323 -13.41 -6.63 31.29
C TRP A 323 -11.98 -6.20 31.63
N LEU A 324 -11.74 -4.88 31.75
CA LEU A 324 -10.46 -4.34 32.22
C LEU A 324 -10.52 -4.05 33.71
N VAL A 325 -9.46 -4.40 34.42
CA VAL A 325 -9.35 -4.11 35.87
C VAL A 325 -9.41 -2.60 36.07
N GLN A 326 -10.49 -2.11 36.67
CA GLN A 326 -10.52 -0.72 37.13
C GLN A 326 -9.47 -0.59 38.26
N LYS A 327 -8.47 0.27 38.05
CA LYS A 327 -7.61 0.71 39.14
C LYS A 327 -8.53 1.36 40.17
N SER A 328 -8.80 0.66 41.27
CA SER A 328 -9.50 1.21 42.42
C SER A 328 -8.87 2.56 42.78
N LYS A 329 -9.69 3.61 42.87
CA LYS A 329 -9.29 4.91 43.43
C LYS A 329 -8.82 4.70 44.84
N GLY A 330 -7.53 4.46 45.04
CA GLY A 330 -6.91 4.20 46.36
C GLY A 330 -5.47 4.66 46.32
N ILE A 331 -5.26 5.84 46.92
CA ILE A 331 -4.01 6.37 47.49
C ILE A 331 -2.80 6.39 46.52
N ILE A 332 -2.56 7.57 45.99
CA ILE A 332 -1.31 7.96 45.33
C ILE A 332 -0.20 7.93 46.38
N THR A 333 0.65 6.91 46.34
CA THR A 333 2.00 7.02 46.88
C THR A 333 2.92 7.22 45.68
N GLU A 334 3.49 8.41 45.66
CA GLU A 334 4.53 8.83 44.72
C GLU A 334 5.69 7.83 44.76
N LYS A 335 6.04 7.28 43.56
CA LYS A 335 7.39 7.09 43.08
C LYS A 335 7.40 6.09 41.90
N GLN A 336 7.16 6.60 40.75
CA GLN A 336 7.92 6.32 39.49
C GLN A 336 7.32 7.21 38.43
N VAL A 337 7.94 8.37 38.29
CA VAL A 337 7.68 9.34 37.23
C VAL A 337 8.25 8.74 35.95
N VAL A 338 7.40 8.08 35.18
CA VAL A 338 7.53 8.06 33.72
C VAL A 338 6.60 9.18 33.27
N ASN A 339 7.21 10.20 32.75
CA ASN A 339 6.62 11.46 32.33
C ASN A 339 5.51 11.25 31.30
N PRO A 340 4.23 11.52 31.58
CA PRO A 340 3.18 11.58 30.58
C PRO A 340 2.83 13.04 30.32
N GLU A 341 3.76 13.81 29.81
CA GLU A 341 3.44 15.08 29.14
C GLU A 341 3.53 14.89 27.63
N SER A 342 2.55 14.19 27.09
CA SER A 342 2.01 14.51 25.79
C SER A 342 0.50 14.66 25.95
N LYS A 343 0.07 15.84 26.35
CA LYS A 343 -1.25 16.30 25.95
C LYS A 343 -1.26 16.26 24.43
N GLN A 344 -1.88 15.22 23.88
CA GLN A 344 -2.23 15.16 22.49
C GLN A 344 -3.24 16.28 22.24
N GLU A 345 -2.75 17.41 21.78
CA GLU A 345 -3.56 18.35 21.03
C GLU A 345 -3.83 17.69 19.68
N VAL A 346 -5.02 17.14 19.55
CA VAL A 346 -5.60 16.82 18.26
C VAL A 346 -5.60 18.14 17.48
N PRO A 347 -5.07 18.20 16.25
CA PRO A 347 -5.11 19.45 15.47
C PRO A 347 -6.57 19.82 15.26
N MET A 348 -7.03 20.86 15.97
CA MET A 348 -8.26 21.54 15.62
C MET A 348 -8.10 22.09 14.21
N CYS A 349 -8.99 21.71 13.31
CA CYS A 349 -9.14 22.33 12.01
C CYS A 349 -9.41 23.82 12.24
N LEU A 350 -8.43 24.66 11.98
CA LEU A 350 -8.62 26.10 11.91
C LEU A 350 -9.27 26.40 10.55
N ASP A 351 -10.52 26.85 10.59
CA ASP A 351 -11.17 27.48 9.47
C ASP A 351 -10.37 28.75 9.07
N PRO A 352 -10.11 29.00 7.80
CA PRO A 352 -9.45 30.21 7.35
C PRO A 352 -10.47 31.33 7.12
N GLU A 353 -11.01 31.91 8.18
CA GLU A 353 -11.60 33.24 8.12
C GLU A 353 -10.83 34.16 9.05
N SER A 354 -9.70 34.68 8.57
CA SER A 354 -9.02 35.81 9.20
C SER A 354 -9.72 37.11 8.84
N LYS A 355 -10.54 37.61 9.75
CA LYS A 355 -10.92 39.03 9.77
C LYS A 355 -9.68 39.84 10.13
N GLN A 356 -9.14 40.56 9.18
CA GLN A 356 -8.21 41.64 9.43
C GLN A 356 -8.95 42.81 10.06
N GLU A 357 -8.66 43.10 11.31
CA GLU A 357 -8.98 44.40 11.93
C GLU A 357 -7.96 45.44 11.47
N VAL A 358 -8.43 46.43 10.77
CA VAL A 358 -7.67 47.67 10.45
C VAL A 358 -8.05 48.72 11.47
N PRO A 359 -7.10 49.45 12.08
CA PRO A 359 -7.41 50.49 13.07
C PRO A 359 -7.98 51.75 12.41
N ALA A 360 -8.99 52.33 13.08
CA ALA A 360 -9.66 53.54 12.74
C ALA A 360 -8.76 54.79 12.67
N ARG A 361 -8.85 55.58 11.63
CA ARG A 361 -8.56 57.03 11.64
C ARG A 361 -9.52 57.78 10.74
N THR A 362 -10.38 58.54 11.41
CA THR A 362 -11.02 59.85 11.12
C THR A 362 -11.15 60.35 9.69
N ASN A 363 -12.45 60.63 9.36
CA ASN A 363 -13.02 61.52 8.33
C ASN A 363 -12.42 62.96 8.33
N PRO A 364 -12.70 63.91 7.32
CA PRO A 364 -13.99 64.04 6.69
C PRO A 364 -14.03 64.49 5.19
N GLU A 365 -15.27 64.44 4.64
CA GLU A 365 -15.90 65.25 3.62
C GLU A 365 -15.46 65.23 2.15
N SER A 366 -16.30 64.73 1.26
CA SER A 366 -17.13 65.64 0.35
C SER A 366 -17.98 64.74 -0.59
N MET A 367 -19.20 65.23 -0.72
CA MET A 367 -20.25 64.81 -1.65
C MET A 367 -19.80 64.86 -3.12
N GLN A 368 -20.30 63.92 -3.91
CA GLN A 368 -20.97 64.26 -5.17
C GLN A 368 -21.74 63.02 -5.75
N GLU A 369 -22.81 63.39 -6.38
CA GLU A 369 -24.01 62.71 -6.77
C GLU A 369 -23.90 61.69 -7.91
N VAL A 370 -24.93 60.83 -7.94
CA VAL A 370 -25.37 59.88 -8.96
C VAL A 370 -25.71 60.60 -10.29
N PRO A 371 -25.64 59.89 -11.46
CA PRO A 371 -26.94 59.57 -12.02
C PRO A 371 -27.08 58.15 -12.59
N MET A 372 -28.32 57.64 -12.42
CA MET A 372 -28.96 56.55 -13.14
C MET A 372 -29.07 56.83 -14.64
N CYS A 373 -29.00 55.76 -15.45
CA CYS A 373 -29.75 55.59 -16.72
C CYS A 373 -29.88 54.11 -17.00
N THR A 374 -31.03 53.52 -16.78
CA THR A 374 -32.16 53.24 -17.71
C THR A 374 -31.79 52.33 -18.90
N ASP A 375 -32.49 51.19 -18.90
CA ASP A 375 -32.69 50.29 -20.03
C ASP A 375 -33.30 50.99 -21.26
N PRO A 376 -33.18 50.41 -22.47
CA PRO A 376 -34.43 49.94 -23.05
C PRO A 376 -34.36 48.58 -23.79
N GLU A 377 -35.52 47.92 -23.75
CA GLU A 377 -36.02 46.83 -24.53
C GLU A 377 -35.87 47.00 -26.07
N SER A 378 -35.76 45.87 -26.78
CA SER A 378 -36.52 45.55 -28.01
C SER A 378 -36.32 44.09 -28.39
N ASN A 379 -37.31 43.29 -28.22
CA ASN A 379 -38.18 42.57 -29.16
C ASN A 379 -37.61 42.24 -30.54
N GLN A 380 -37.72 41.00 -30.89
CA GLN A 380 -38.29 40.34 -32.08
C GLN A 380 -37.59 39.01 -32.29
N GLU A 381 -38.11 37.93 -32.65
CA GLU A 381 -39.40 37.34 -33.01
C GLU A 381 -39.17 35.87 -33.24
N ALA A 382 -40.15 35.10 -32.98
CA ALA A 382 -40.26 33.65 -33.15
C ALA A 382 -40.20 33.23 -34.63
N SER A 383 -39.63 32.08 -34.88
CA SER A 383 -40.03 31.27 -36.04
C SER A 383 -40.09 29.78 -35.65
N MET A 384 -41.31 29.32 -35.66
CA MET A 384 -41.71 27.90 -35.60
C MET A 384 -41.32 27.21 -36.90
N CYS A 385 -40.89 25.96 -36.84
CA CYS A 385 -41.18 24.92 -37.84
C CYS A 385 -41.14 23.54 -37.19
N THR A 386 -42.26 23.04 -36.86
CA THR A 386 -43.01 21.80 -37.16
C THR A 386 -42.18 20.54 -37.48
N GLU A 387 -42.53 19.53 -36.69
CA GLU A 387 -42.33 18.11 -36.98
C GLU A 387 -43.07 17.66 -38.25
N PRO A 388 -42.74 16.47 -38.79
CA PRO A 388 -43.81 15.49 -38.81
C PRO A 388 -43.38 14.06 -38.39
N GLU A 389 -44.35 13.45 -37.71
CA GLU A 389 -44.47 12.02 -37.43
C GLU A 389 -44.50 11.20 -38.71
N SER A 390 -43.94 9.97 -38.67
CA SER A 390 -44.45 8.86 -39.46
C SER A 390 -44.34 7.56 -38.70
N LYS A 391 -45.51 7.02 -38.40
CA LYS A 391 -45.79 5.65 -38.02
C LYS A 391 -45.55 4.73 -39.20
N GLN A 392 -45.09 3.52 -38.95
CA GLN A 392 -45.47 2.24 -39.60
C GLN A 392 -44.79 1.14 -38.83
N GLU A 393 -45.52 0.38 -38.09
CA GLU A 393 -46.31 -0.84 -38.31
C GLU A 393 -45.48 -2.12 -38.31
N ALA A 394 -45.94 -2.96 -37.39
CA ALA A 394 -45.51 -4.31 -37.08
C ALA A 394 -45.68 -5.29 -38.23
N SER A 395 -44.81 -6.26 -38.33
CA SER A 395 -45.10 -7.51 -39.00
C SER A 395 -44.61 -8.69 -38.15
N MET A 396 -45.55 -9.45 -37.69
CA MET A 396 -45.41 -10.80 -37.10
C MET A 396 -45.00 -11.80 -38.20
N CYS A 397 -44.09 -12.72 -37.86
CA CYS A 397 -44.12 -14.08 -38.42
C CYS A 397 -43.58 -15.08 -37.42
N THR A 398 -44.45 -15.80 -36.88
CA THR A 398 -44.69 -17.21 -36.50
C THR A 398 -43.50 -18.19 -36.57
N ASP A 399 -43.44 -18.98 -35.48
CA ASP A 399 -42.76 -20.26 -35.31
C ASP A 399 -43.14 -21.32 -36.37
N PRO A 400 -42.37 -22.43 -36.49
CA PRO A 400 -42.93 -23.65 -35.91
C PRO A 400 -41.94 -24.56 -35.16
N GLU A 401 -42.57 -25.27 -34.23
CA GLU A 401 -42.12 -26.38 -33.41
C GLU A 401 -41.45 -27.53 -34.20
N SER A 402 -40.56 -28.24 -33.54
CA SER A 402 -40.52 -29.69 -33.61
C SER A 402 -39.91 -30.29 -32.35
N ASN A 403 -40.76 -31.02 -31.67
CA ASN A 403 -40.46 -31.99 -30.62
C ASN A 403 -39.38 -33.02 -31.06
N GLN A 404 -38.54 -33.44 -30.12
CA GLN A 404 -38.35 -34.89 -29.89
C GLN A 404 -37.79 -35.18 -28.51
N GLU A 405 -38.33 -36.18 -27.97
CA GLU A 405 -38.44 -36.75 -26.66
C GLU A 405 -37.15 -37.25 -25.99
N ALA A 406 -37.31 -37.31 -24.70
CA ALA A 406 -36.57 -37.95 -23.64
C ALA A 406 -35.95 -39.32 -23.96
N SER A 407 -34.79 -39.57 -23.35
CA SER A 407 -34.46 -40.90 -22.85
C SER A 407 -33.63 -40.77 -21.56
N MET A 408 -34.24 -41.27 -20.50
CA MET A 408 -33.61 -41.58 -19.22
C MET A 408 -32.57 -42.68 -19.43
N CYS A 409 -31.41 -42.54 -18.80
CA CYS A 409 -30.65 -43.73 -18.29
C CYS A 409 -29.85 -43.33 -17.07
N THR A 410 -30.12 -44.01 -16.05
CA THR A 410 -29.55 -44.30 -14.72
C THR A 410 -28.06 -44.29 -14.61
N ASP A 411 -27.61 -43.88 -13.38
CA ASP A 411 -26.29 -44.06 -12.77
C ASP A 411 -25.76 -45.49 -12.89
N PRO A 412 -24.41 -45.68 -12.80
CA PRO A 412 -23.93 -46.12 -11.51
C PRO A 412 -22.57 -45.51 -11.06
N GLU A 413 -22.43 -45.50 -9.74
CA GLU A 413 -21.21 -45.28 -8.93
C GLU A 413 -19.94 -45.88 -9.52
N SER A 414 -18.85 -45.11 -9.53
CA SER A 414 -17.51 -45.67 -9.42
C SER A 414 -16.63 -44.78 -8.57
N LYS A 415 -16.32 -45.29 -7.41
CA LYS A 415 -15.22 -44.90 -6.54
C LYS A 415 -13.93 -44.88 -7.35
N GLN A 416 -13.21 -43.76 -7.36
CA GLN A 416 -11.80 -43.74 -7.73
C GLN A 416 -10.97 -43.16 -6.58
N GLU A 417 -10.09 -44.02 -6.10
CA GLU A 417 -9.11 -43.79 -5.07
C GLU A 417 -8.09 -42.75 -5.50
N VAL A 418 -7.76 -41.87 -4.57
CA VAL A 418 -6.66 -40.90 -4.71
C VAL A 418 -5.35 -41.64 -4.56
N SER A 419 -4.64 -41.79 -5.66
CA SER A 419 -3.27 -42.36 -5.69
C SER A 419 -2.28 -41.29 -5.30
N ILE A 420 -1.63 -41.48 -4.16
CA ILE A 420 -0.50 -40.69 -3.69
C ILE A 420 0.75 -41.12 -4.47
N TYR A 421 1.31 -40.29 -5.30
CA TYR A 421 2.61 -40.51 -5.91
C TYR A 421 3.73 -40.16 -4.92
N THR A 422 4.36 -41.17 -4.39
CA THR A 422 5.67 -41.09 -3.72
C THR A 422 6.77 -41.24 -4.78
N TYR A 423 7.74 -40.32 -4.73
CA TYR A 423 8.95 -40.38 -5.54
C TYR A 423 9.87 -41.49 -5.06
N PRO A 424 10.53 -42.27 -5.94
CA PRO A 424 11.48 -43.29 -5.53
C PRO A 424 12.86 -42.68 -5.24
N GLU A 425 13.40 -43.02 -4.07
CA GLU A 425 14.82 -42.85 -3.73
C GLU A 425 15.71 -43.70 -4.67
N VAL A 426 16.60 -43.01 -5.38
CA VAL A 426 17.65 -43.68 -6.15
C VAL A 426 18.85 -43.96 -5.21
N LYS A 427 18.98 -45.18 -4.74
CA LYS A 427 20.20 -45.70 -4.14
C LYS A 427 21.18 -46.09 -5.26
N GLN A 428 22.24 -45.30 -5.46
CA GLN A 428 23.39 -45.72 -6.25
C GLN A 428 24.33 -46.55 -5.38
N LYS A 429 24.53 -47.82 -5.77
CA LYS A 429 25.58 -48.70 -5.27
C LYS A 429 26.91 -48.32 -5.94
N LEU A 430 27.94 -48.13 -5.14
CA LEU A 430 29.33 -48.12 -5.57
C LEU A 430 29.88 -49.57 -5.64
N PRO A 431 30.71 -49.89 -6.63
CA PRO A 431 31.39 -51.19 -6.69
C PRO A 431 32.63 -51.18 -5.79
N SER A 432 32.84 -52.30 -5.16
CA SER A 432 34.04 -52.69 -4.43
C SER A 432 35.12 -53.18 -5.40
N GLU A 433 36.38 -52.70 -5.25
CA GLU A 433 37.56 -53.50 -5.55
C GLU A 433 38.81 -52.98 -4.78
N THR A 434 39.30 -53.86 -3.94
CA THR A 434 40.67 -54.39 -3.72
C THR A 434 41.80 -53.45 -3.37
N GLY A 435 42.23 -53.49 -2.16
CA GLY A 435 43.49 -54.01 -1.62
C GLY A 435 44.78 -53.27 -1.95
N ALA A 436 45.32 -52.57 -0.93
CA ALA A 436 46.76 -52.52 -0.65
C ALA A 436 46.97 -51.99 0.77
N GLU A 437 47.62 -52.82 1.58
CA GLU A 437 48.11 -52.47 2.92
C GLU A 437 49.23 -51.44 2.83
N TYR A 438 49.17 -50.39 3.65
CA TYR A 438 50.34 -49.70 4.13
C TYR A 438 50.12 -49.27 5.60
N ASN A 439 50.93 -49.87 6.44
CA ASN A 439 51.15 -49.50 7.83
C ASN A 439 51.77 -48.08 7.91
N SER A 440 51.16 -47.21 8.70
CA SER A 440 51.87 -46.14 9.39
C SER A 440 51.14 -45.78 10.68
N GLU A 441 51.88 -45.86 11.75
CA GLU A 441 51.53 -45.54 13.12
C GLU A 441 51.01 -44.11 13.22
N VAL A 442 49.79 -43.95 13.74
CA VAL A 442 49.26 -42.62 14.10
C VAL A 442 49.38 -42.45 15.61
N LEU A 443 50.27 -41.59 16.03
CA LEU A 443 50.36 -41.05 17.37
C LEU A 443 49.07 -40.34 17.72
N VAL A 444 48.36 -40.83 18.72
CA VAL A 444 47.22 -40.19 19.33
C VAL A 444 47.70 -39.03 20.20
N CYS A 445 47.58 -37.82 19.72
CA CYS A 445 47.67 -36.60 20.53
C CYS A 445 46.28 -36.26 21.05
N THR A 446 46.06 -36.43 22.34
CA THR A 446 44.89 -35.89 23.05
C THR A 446 45.00 -34.36 23.09
N PRO A 447 43.93 -33.62 22.75
CA PRO A 447 43.91 -32.17 22.93
C PRO A 447 43.78 -31.86 24.43
N PRO A 448 44.38 -30.76 24.92
CA PRO A 448 44.20 -30.34 26.29
C PRO A 448 42.76 -29.80 26.51
N GLU A 449 42.20 -30.13 27.66
CA GLU A 449 40.96 -29.57 28.16
C GLU A 449 41.06 -28.05 28.23
N VAL A 450 40.37 -27.36 27.33
CA VAL A 450 40.10 -25.91 27.42
C VAL A 450 38.90 -25.75 28.33
N LYS A 451 39.09 -25.19 29.50
CA LYS A 451 38.05 -24.69 30.36
C LYS A 451 37.25 -23.67 29.55
N GLN A 452 35.94 -23.96 29.39
CA GLN A 452 34.96 -22.96 28.92
C GLN A 452 34.89 -21.86 30.00
N GLU A 453 35.58 -20.76 29.75
CA GLU A 453 35.19 -19.47 30.34
C GLU A 453 34.03 -18.96 29.50
N ASP A 454 32.92 -18.66 30.19
CA ASP A 454 31.71 -18.05 29.64
C ASP A 454 32.09 -16.73 28.96
N ALA A 455 32.37 -16.77 27.67
CA ALA A 455 32.34 -15.59 26.81
C ALA A 455 30.86 -15.24 26.59
N MET A 456 30.32 -14.38 27.45
CA MET A 456 29.14 -13.59 27.10
C MET A 456 29.48 -12.87 25.80
N ASP A 457 28.93 -13.34 24.69
CA ASP A 457 28.84 -12.56 23.46
C ASP A 457 27.96 -11.35 23.76
N MET A 458 28.59 -10.27 24.19
CA MET A 458 28.01 -8.94 24.15
C MET A 458 27.91 -8.56 22.67
N GLU A 459 26.75 -8.84 22.04
CA GLU A 459 26.40 -8.11 20.83
C GLU A 459 26.58 -6.61 21.10
N PRO A 460 27.35 -5.89 20.26
CA PRO A 460 27.49 -4.46 20.47
C PRO A 460 26.10 -3.84 20.36
N GLU A 461 25.62 -3.20 21.42
CA GLU A 461 24.41 -2.38 21.40
C GLU A 461 24.54 -1.40 20.22
N ILE A 462 23.84 -1.70 19.15
CA ILE A 462 23.68 -0.80 18.01
C ILE A 462 22.75 0.31 18.52
N LYS A 463 23.35 1.42 18.95
CA LYS A 463 22.56 2.60 19.35
C LYS A 463 21.77 3.06 18.13
N GLN A 464 20.47 2.88 18.20
CA GLN A 464 19.51 3.42 17.25
C GLN A 464 19.52 4.94 17.44
N VAL A 465 20.05 5.68 16.47
CA VAL A 465 20.07 7.13 16.51
C VAL A 465 18.70 7.61 16.02
N THR A 466 17.82 7.93 16.96
CA THR A 466 16.59 8.68 16.70
C THR A 466 16.86 10.16 16.96
N MET A 467 16.19 11.04 16.22
CA MET A 467 16.25 12.48 16.51
C MET A 467 15.52 12.79 17.81
N ASP A 468 15.95 13.88 18.47
CA ASP A 468 15.25 14.39 19.65
C ASP A 468 13.79 14.69 19.31
N SER A 469 12.84 14.20 20.13
CA SER A 469 11.40 14.39 19.96
C SER A 469 10.98 15.86 19.88
N ASP A 470 11.75 16.75 20.48
CA ASP A 470 11.47 18.20 20.51
C ASP A 470 12.04 18.96 19.31
N SER A 471 12.79 18.29 18.42
CA SER A 471 13.35 18.89 17.23
C SER A 471 12.25 19.45 16.31
N GLU A 472 12.36 20.72 15.91
CA GLU A 472 11.45 21.38 14.98
C GLU A 472 11.36 20.63 13.63
N ILE A 473 12.46 20.08 13.16
CA ILE A 473 12.51 19.30 11.92
C ILE A 473 11.67 18.03 12.06
N LEU A 474 11.74 17.34 13.20
CA LEU A 474 10.95 16.13 13.43
C LEU A 474 9.45 16.45 13.52
N LYS A 475 9.07 17.59 14.09
CA LYS A 475 7.69 18.08 14.09
C LYS A 475 7.18 18.32 12.67
N VAL A 476 7.98 18.98 11.83
CA VAL A 476 7.66 19.17 10.41
C VAL A 476 7.56 17.84 9.67
N ALA A 477 8.50 16.90 9.90
CA ALA A 477 8.44 15.56 9.30
C ALA A 477 7.16 14.82 9.70
N ARG A 478 6.77 14.92 10.99
CA ARG A 478 5.53 14.33 11.51
C ARG A 478 4.30 14.93 10.85
N MET A 479 4.27 16.26 10.70
CA MET A 479 3.17 16.95 10.02
C MET A 479 3.04 16.52 8.56
N HIS A 480 4.15 16.47 7.81
CA HIS A 480 4.16 15.96 6.43
C HIS A 480 3.70 14.50 6.33
N HIS A 481 4.04 13.67 7.33
CA HIS A 481 3.57 12.29 7.38
C HIS A 481 2.05 12.23 7.59
N VAL A 482 1.54 12.88 8.63
CA VAL A 482 0.11 12.89 8.97
C VAL A 482 -0.74 13.39 7.81
N HIS A 483 -0.32 14.44 7.13
CA HIS A 483 -1.03 14.99 5.97
C HIS A 483 -0.68 14.29 4.64
N SER A 484 -0.05 13.12 4.69
CA SER A 484 0.29 12.32 3.50
C SER A 484 1.10 13.08 2.44
N GLU A 485 1.98 14.00 2.84
CA GLU A 485 2.81 14.81 1.94
C GLU A 485 4.15 14.16 1.64
N SER A 486 4.70 13.40 2.60
CA SER A 486 5.97 12.69 2.48
C SER A 486 5.79 11.17 2.47
N TYR A 487 6.86 10.48 2.07
CA TYR A 487 6.92 9.01 2.11
C TYR A 487 8.16 8.56 2.88
N LEU A 488 7.99 7.73 3.91
CA LEU A 488 9.03 7.14 4.76
C LEU A 488 9.93 8.11 5.53
N VAL A 489 9.87 9.42 5.28
CA VAL A 489 10.81 10.39 5.89
C VAL A 489 10.66 10.42 7.41
N TYR A 490 9.44 10.54 7.91
CA TYR A 490 9.17 10.51 9.35
C TYR A 490 9.60 9.20 10.00
N ASN A 491 9.34 8.06 9.35
CA ASN A 491 9.72 6.74 9.83
C ASN A 491 11.23 6.61 10.00
N ILE A 492 12.01 7.08 9.00
CA ILE A 492 13.48 7.08 9.07
C ILE A 492 13.96 7.92 10.26
N MET A 493 13.39 9.11 10.44
CA MET A 493 13.85 10.07 11.46
C MET A 493 13.41 9.66 12.87
N SER A 494 12.20 9.12 13.03
CA SER A 494 11.62 8.80 14.35
C SER A 494 12.05 7.43 14.89
N THR A 495 12.16 6.42 14.03
CA THR A 495 12.42 5.04 14.45
C THR A 495 13.69 4.43 13.87
N GLY A 496 14.27 5.03 12.82
CA GLY A 496 15.38 4.42 12.07
C GLY A 496 14.98 3.10 11.42
N GLU A 497 13.69 2.88 11.13
CA GLU A 497 13.16 1.65 10.58
C GLU A 497 12.19 1.95 9.46
N ILE A 498 12.23 1.17 8.37
CA ILE A 498 11.31 1.29 7.25
C ILE A 498 10.87 -0.07 6.72
N GLU A 499 9.66 -0.12 6.18
CA GLU A 499 9.13 -1.27 5.47
C GLU A 499 8.92 -0.95 4.00
N CYS A 500 9.03 -2.01 3.19
CA CYS A 500 8.71 -1.91 1.79
C CYS A 500 7.91 -3.10 1.30
N SER A 501 6.83 -2.81 0.58
CA SER A 501 5.97 -3.83 0.00
C SER A 501 6.68 -4.64 -1.10
N ASN A 502 6.08 -5.79 -1.43
CA ASN A 502 6.52 -6.61 -2.55
C ASN A 502 6.54 -5.81 -3.87
N THR A 503 7.48 -6.18 -4.72
CA THR A 503 7.60 -5.68 -6.10
C THR A 503 7.37 -6.82 -7.08
N LEU A 504 6.91 -6.49 -8.29
CA LEU A 504 6.82 -7.46 -9.37
C LEU A 504 8.23 -7.72 -9.92
N GLU A 505 8.89 -8.71 -9.36
CA GLU A 505 10.23 -9.17 -9.73
C GLU A 505 10.20 -10.65 -10.09
N ASP A 506 10.85 -10.99 -11.18
CA ASP A 506 11.04 -12.37 -11.61
C ASP A 506 12.29 -12.97 -10.94
N GLU A 507 12.10 -13.85 -9.98
CA GLU A 507 13.20 -14.48 -9.24
C GLU A 507 14.13 -15.35 -10.14
N LEU A 508 13.68 -15.70 -11.33
CA LEU A 508 14.43 -16.48 -12.30
C LEU A 508 15.15 -15.62 -13.35
N ASP A 509 14.91 -14.29 -13.37
CA ASP A 509 15.61 -13.38 -14.28
C ASP A 509 16.88 -12.85 -13.61
N GLN A 510 17.99 -13.51 -13.87
CA GLN A 510 19.30 -13.11 -13.34
C GLN A 510 19.89 -11.88 -14.05
N ALA A 511 19.32 -11.45 -15.17
CA ALA A 511 19.80 -10.29 -15.91
C ALA A 511 19.40 -8.96 -15.25
N LEU A 512 18.39 -8.96 -14.40
CA LEU A 512 17.96 -7.78 -13.66
C LEU A 512 18.20 -7.98 -12.16
N PRO A 513 19.08 -7.19 -11.53
CA PRO A 513 19.23 -7.20 -10.08
C PRO A 513 17.92 -6.85 -9.37
N SER A 514 17.76 -7.30 -8.12
CA SER A 514 16.57 -6.93 -7.36
C SER A 514 16.45 -5.42 -7.19
N GLN A 515 15.24 -4.90 -7.36
CA GLN A 515 14.91 -3.48 -7.21
C GLN A 515 15.27 -2.95 -5.82
N ALA A 516 15.25 -3.80 -4.79
CA ALA A 516 15.71 -3.45 -3.45
C ALA A 516 17.17 -2.98 -3.45
N PHE A 517 18.04 -3.66 -4.20
CA PHE A 517 19.46 -3.31 -4.31
C PHE A 517 19.74 -2.20 -5.32
N ILE A 518 19.03 -2.17 -6.46
CA ILE A 518 19.16 -1.10 -7.45
C ILE A 518 18.98 0.28 -6.80
N TYR A 519 17.99 0.45 -5.94
CA TYR A 519 17.69 1.72 -5.28
C TYR A 519 18.31 1.89 -3.88
N ARG A 520 19.04 0.91 -3.36
CA ARG A 520 19.72 1.02 -2.05
C ARG A 520 20.68 2.23 -1.96
N PRO A 521 21.52 2.53 -2.96
CA PRO A 521 22.41 3.70 -2.90
C PRO A 521 21.67 5.04 -2.77
N VAL A 522 20.50 5.17 -3.37
CA VAL A 522 19.64 6.36 -3.21
C VAL A 522 19.15 6.46 -1.78
N ARG A 523 18.61 5.37 -1.22
CA ARG A 523 18.13 5.34 0.16
C ARG A 523 19.24 5.65 1.17
N GLN A 524 20.44 5.07 0.98
CA GLN A 524 21.58 5.34 1.83
C GLN A 524 21.96 6.83 1.88
N ARG A 525 21.86 7.54 0.74
CA ARG A 525 22.09 8.99 0.68
C ARG A 525 20.97 9.78 1.36
N VAL A 526 19.72 9.32 1.23
CA VAL A 526 18.58 9.91 1.97
C VAL A 526 18.79 9.72 3.49
N TYR A 527 19.24 8.55 3.94
CA TYR A 527 19.56 8.32 5.36
C TYR A 527 20.64 9.26 5.85
N ALA A 528 21.68 9.50 5.03
CA ALA A 528 22.73 10.46 5.35
C ALA A 528 22.21 11.89 5.52
N LEU A 529 21.22 12.27 4.71
CA LEU A 529 20.59 13.58 4.78
C LEU A 529 19.69 13.72 6.03
N LEU A 530 18.89 12.69 6.32
CA LEU A 530 17.84 12.77 7.36
C LEU A 530 18.39 12.52 8.79
N LEU A 531 19.44 11.70 8.95
CA LEU A 531 19.94 11.29 10.27
C LEU A 531 21.10 12.16 10.80
N GLY A 532 21.48 13.21 10.08
CA GLY A 532 22.43 14.21 10.56
C GLY A 532 23.89 13.80 10.51
N ASP A 533 24.70 14.43 11.37
CA ASP A 533 26.15 14.33 11.33
C ASP A 533 26.69 13.11 12.08
N TRP A 534 27.39 12.24 11.36
CA TRP A 534 28.27 11.22 11.92
C TRP A 534 29.63 11.28 11.20
N LYS A 535 30.67 10.83 11.86
CA LYS A 535 32.01 10.76 11.24
C LYS A 535 32.09 9.51 10.35
N ASP A 536 32.51 9.68 9.10
CA ASP A 536 32.80 8.55 8.21
C ASP A 536 33.80 7.60 8.86
N GLY A 537 33.52 6.29 8.79
CA GLY A 537 34.37 5.26 9.39
C GLY A 537 34.16 5.01 10.88
N ALA A 538 33.28 5.74 11.55
CA ALA A 538 32.92 5.42 12.93
C ALA A 538 32.18 4.08 13.01
N ARG A 539 32.68 3.13 13.84
CA ARG A 539 32.02 1.83 14.07
C ARG A 539 30.59 1.97 14.64
N SER A 540 30.26 3.13 15.21
CA SER A 540 29.00 3.46 15.87
C SER A 540 28.12 4.44 15.09
N GLY A 541 28.25 4.58 13.77
CA GLY A 541 27.37 5.42 12.95
C GLY A 541 25.94 4.91 12.88
N PRO A 542 24.96 5.78 12.47
CA PRO A 542 23.57 5.40 12.38
C PRO A 542 23.35 4.24 11.41
N VAL A 543 22.36 3.40 11.71
CA VAL A 543 21.96 2.28 10.88
C VAL A 543 20.45 2.32 10.74
N VAL A 544 19.96 2.18 9.52
CA VAL A 544 18.50 2.05 9.24
C VAL A 544 18.19 0.58 9.04
N LYS A 545 17.14 0.11 9.70
CA LYS A 545 16.61 -1.24 9.54
C LYS A 545 15.64 -1.25 8.36
N GLU A 546 16.00 -1.96 7.29
CA GLU A 546 15.16 -2.13 6.10
C GLU A 546 14.45 -3.48 6.12
N TRP A 547 13.12 -3.48 6.27
CA TRP A 547 12.26 -4.63 6.05
C TRP A 547 11.82 -4.65 4.58
N PHE A 548 12.75 -5.02 3.70
CA PHE A 548 12.52 -5.01 2.26
C PHE A 548 12.23 -6.41 1.75
N VAL A 549 11.11 -6.51 1.04
CA VAL A 549 10.67 -7.75 0.43
C VAL A 549 11.29 -7.86 -0.95
N TYR A 550 12.11 -8.87 -1.15
CA TYR A 550 12.71 -9.21 -2.44
C TYR A 550 12.90 -10.73 -2.56
N PRO A 551 13.04 -11.27 -3.78
CA PRO A 551 13.26 -12.71 -3.98
C PRO A 551 14.42 -13.25 -3.16
N GLY A 552 14.20 -14.37 -2.45
CA GLY A 552 15.21 -15.00 -1.59
C GLY A 552 15.33 -14.41 -0.18
N ASN A 553 14.71 -13.27 0.15
CA ASN A 553 14.72 -12.74 1.51
C ASN A 553 13.69 -13.45 2.39
N SER A 554 14.17 -14.09 3.47
CA SER A 554 13.29 -14.76 4.44
C SER A 554 12.60 -13.83 5.43
N LEU A 555 12.99 -12.55 5.48
CA LEU A 555 12.49 -11.53 6.42
C LEU A 555 12.58 -11.95 7.91
N LYS A 556 13.52 -12.82 8.27
CA LYS A 556 13.77 -13.17 9.68
C LYS A 556 14.29 -11.97 10.46
N HIS A 557 15.14 -11.19 9.81
CA HIS A 557 15.74 -9.96 10.35
C HIS A 557 15.71 -8.87 9.26
N PRO A 558 15.68 -7.59 9.64
CA PRO A 558 15.81 -6.50 8.70
C PRO A 558 17.25 -6.42 8.15
N ASP A 559 17.41 -5.91 6.94
CA ASP A 559 18.71 -5.52 6.43
C ASP A 559 19.20 -4.29 7.21
N LEU A 560 20.43 -4.32 7.72
CA LEU A 560 21.05 -3.21 8.42
C LEU A 560 21.82 -2.34 7.42
N VAL A 561 21.24 -1.21 7.05
CA VAL A 561 21.76 -0.34 5.99
C VAL A 561 22.40 0.91 6.57
N ARG A 562 23.68 1.12 6.26
CA ARG A 562 24.44 2.31 6.67
C ARG A 562 24.22 3.45 5.68
N PRO A 563 24.14 4.70 6.15
CA PRO A 563 24.09 5.88 5.31
C PRO A 563 25.35 6.02 4.42
N LEU A 564 25.15 6.64 3.26
CA LEU A 564 26.19 7.02 2.32
C LEU A 564 26.24 8.55 2.20
N GLN A 565 27.39 9.17 2.46
CA GLN A 565 27.51 10.62 2.50
C GLN A 565 27.07 11.30 1.20
N VAL A 566 26.40 12.43 1.36
CA VAL A 566 26.01 13.33 0.27
C VAL A 566 26.76 14.65 0.44
N THR A 567 27.43 15.09 -0.60
CA THR A 567 28.14 16.37 -0.61
C THR A 567 27.77 17.16 -1.85
N ILE A 568 27.57 18.46 -1.67
CA ILE A 568 27.36 19.43 -2.74
C ILE A 568 28.49 20.45 -2.65
N GLN A 569 29.33 20.53 -3.69
CA GLN A 569 30.52 21.39 -3.71
C GLN A 569 31.39 21.21 -2.46
N GLY A 570 31.56 19.94 -2.03
CA GLY A 570 32.38 19.58 -0.87
C GLY A 570 31.76 19.86 0.51
N ARG A 571 30.49 20.30 0.58
CA ARG A 571 29.75 20.58 1.82
C ARG A 571 28.57 19.64 1.96
N LYS A 572 28.27 19.23 3.20
CA LYS A 572 27.03 18.49 3.49
C LYS A 572 25.83 19.43 3.40
N PRO A 573 24.70 19.02 2.80
CA PRO A 573 23.46 19.75 2.88
C PRO A 573 22.93 19.79 4.32
N SER A 574 22.48 20.96 4.79
CA SER A 574 21.76 21.07 6.07
C SER A 574 20.29 20.84 5.86
N LEU A 575 19.69 19.89 6.60
CA LEU A 575 18.26 19.59 6.55
C LEU A 575 17.42 20.80 7.01
N GLU A 576 17.88 21.54 8.03
CA GLU A 576 17.25 22.79 8.49
C GLU A 576 17.15 23.82 7.38
N VAL A 577 18.25 24.03 6.64
CA VAL A 577 18.25 24.95 5.52
C VAL A 577 17.29 24.48 4.42
N LEU A 578 17.30 23.20 4.10
CA LEU A 578 16.44 22.66 3.05
C LEU A 578 14.95 22.76 3.39
N TRP A 579 14.57 22.59 4.65
CA TRP A 579 13.17 22.51 5.05
C TRP A 579 12.61 23.83 5.59
N LEU A 580 13.39 24.56 6.41
CA LEU A 580 12.91 25.71 7.15
C LEU A 580 13.26 27.07 6.48
N SER A 581 14.29 27.11 5.62
CA SER A 581 14.68 28.35 4.97
C SER A 581 13.67 28.78 3.89
N GLN A 582 13.35 30.07 3.91
CA GLN A 582 12.50 30.77 2.92
C GLN A 582 13.31 31.53 1.87
N GLU A 583 14.64 31.47 1.92
CA GLU A 583 15.49 32.17 0.97
C GLU A 583 15.29 31.68 -0.47
N PRO A 584 15.21 32.58 -1.49
CA PRO A 584 15.06 32.16 -2.89
C PRO A 584 16.15 31.19 -3.38
N ALA A 585 17.36 31.32 -2.85
CA ALA A 585 18.50 30.45 -3.18
C ALA A 585 18.32 29.00 -2.70
N VAL A 586 17.41 28.73 -1.75
CA VAL A 586 17.20 27.39 -1.20
C VAL A 586 16.66 26.42 -2.24
N GLN A 587 15.84 26.88 -3.18
CA GLN A 587 15.28 26.04 -4.23
C GLN A 587 16.37 25.40 -5.12
N ALA A 588 17.42 26.15 -5.43
CA ALA A 588 18.56 25.62 -6.16
C ALA A 588 19.30 24.56 -5.33
N ARG A 589 19.48 24.79 -4.02
CA ARG A 589 20.12 23.83 -3.09
C ARG A 589 19.28 22.55 -2.92
N ARG A 590 17.96 22.67 -2.83
CA ARG A 590 17.01 21.53 -2.80
C ARG A 590 17.20 20.65 -4.03
N LEU A 591 17.24 21.27 -5.22
CA LEU A 591 17.44 20.56 -6.49
C LEU A 591 18.82 19.89 -6.55
N ASP A 592 19.89 20.60 -6.17
CA ASP A 592 21.23 20.05 -6.15
C ASP A 592 21.34 18.84 -5.21
N THR A 593 20.65 18.91 -4.04
CA THR A 593 20.60 17.80 -3.09
C THR A 593 19.85 16.61 -3.67
N LEU A 594 18.72 16.83 -4.34
CA LEU A 594 17.96 15.76 -5.01
C LEU A 594 18.83 15.03 -6.04
N LEU A 595 19.49 15.80 -6.91
CA LEU A 595 20.38 15.22 -7.93
C LEU A 595 21.59 14.50 -7.31
N ALA A 596 22.14 15.01 -6.22
CA ALA A 596 23.22 14.35 -5.49
C ALA A 596 22.77 13.02 -4.85
N CYS A 597 21.54 12.92 -4.37
CA CYS A 597 20.97 11.65 -3.88
C CYS A 597 20.92 10.57 -4.97
N PHE A 598 20.64 10.95 -6.21
CA PHE A 598 20.70 10.05 -7.36
C PHE A 598 22.09 9.92 -7.99
N ASN A 599 23.10 10.61 -7.47
CA ASN A 599 24.46 10.71 -8.06
C ASN A 599 24.46 11.32 -9.47
N LEU A 600 23.60 12.30 -9.72
CA LEU A 600 23.40 12.95 -11.03
C LEU A 600 23.74 14.44 -11.04
N SER A 601 24.56 14.92 -10.11
CA SER A 601 24.97 16.33 -10.04
C SER A 601 25.63 16.82 -11.34
N SER A 602 26.38 15.94 -12.02
CA SER A 602 27.04 16.20 -13.31
C SER A 602 26.06 16.45 -14.46
N SER A 603 24.81 16.04 -14.31
CA SER A 603 23.76 16.10 -15.36
C SER A 603 22.72 17.19 -15.11
N ARG A 604 22.96 18.10 -14.16
CA ARG A 604 22.02 19.15 -13.74
C ARG A 604 21.52 20.01 -14.91
N GLU A 605 22.44 20.56 -15.71
CA GLU A 605 22.09 21.42 -16.84
C GLU A 605 21.29 20.67 -17.91
N ASP A 606 21.71 19.45 -18.24
CA ASP A 606 21.05 18.60 -19.23
C ASP A 606 19.60 18.28 -18.79
N LEU A 607 19.40 18.00 -17.49
CA LEU A 607 18.06 17.71 -16.93
C LEU A 607 17.20 18.96 -16.82
N GLN A 608 17.77 20.13 -16.51
CA GLN A 608 17.02 21.39 -16.49
C GLN A 608 16.47 21.82 -17.84
N ALA A 609 17.15 21.43 -18.94
CA ALA A 609 16.68 21.68 -20.30
C ALA A 609 15.49 20.80 -20.70
N VAL A 610 15.16 19.76 -19.93
CA VAL A 610 14.01 18.87 -20.18
C VAL A 610 12.77 19.44 -19.51
N GLU A 611 11.65 19.50 -20.26
CA GLU A 611 10.35 19.93 -19.73
C GLU A 611 9.75 18.95 -18.71
N SER A 612 8.95 19.45 -17.75
CA SER A 612 8.13 18.60 -16.87
C SER A 612 6.94 18.00 -17.67
N PRO A 613 6.51 16.74 -17.40
CA PRO A 613 7.00 15.80 -16.37
C PRO A 613 8.19 14.94 -16.83
N LEU A 614 8.66 15.09 -18.07
CA LEU A 614 9.70 14.23 -18.66
C LEU A 614 11.07 14.38 -17.99
N ARG A 615 11.30 15.49 -17.29
CA ARG A 615 12.53 15.72 -16.49
C ARG A 615 12.72 14.65 -15.43
N ALA A 616 11.67 14.38 -14.67
CA ALA A 616 11.67 13.37 -13.62
C ALA A 616 11.88 11.96 -14.18
N LEU A 617 11.22 11.66 -15.30
CA LEU A 617 11.43 10.41 -16.02
C LEU A 617 12.89 10.28 -16.49
N CYS A 618 13.47 11.31 -17.10
CA CYS A 618 14.88 11.29 -17.53
C CYS A 618 15.83 11.07 -16.36
N CYS A 619 15.59 11.72 -15.22
CA CYS A 619 16.38 11.51 -14.00
C CYS A 619 16.36 10.02 -13.60
N LEU A 620 15.20 9.40 -13.55
CA LEU A 620 15.07 7.97 -13.22
C LEU A 620 15.69 7.07 -14.29
N LEU A 621 15.48 7.36 -15.57
CA LEU A 621 16.09 6.55 -16.64
C LEU A 621 17.61 6.60 -16.59
N ILE A 622 18.21 7.78 -16.41
CA ILE A 622 19.66 7.89 -16.25
C ILE A 622 20.12 7.02 -15.09
N TYR A 623 19.48 7.17 -13.92
CA TYR A 623 19.84 6.38 -12.74
C TYR A 623 19.72 4.88 -12.99
N ILE A 624 18.58 4.41 -13.51
CA ILE A 624 18.33 3.00 -13.78
C ILE A 624 19.37 2.43 -14.78
N PHE A 625 19.65 3.16 -15.87
CA PHE A 625 20.60 2.71 -16.88
C PHE A 625 22.07 2.76 -16.41
N VAL A 626 22.39 3.58 -15.44
CA VAL A 626 23.70 3.55 -14.78
C VAL A 626 23.82 2.37 -13.80
N GLN A 627 22.74 2.03 -13.08
CA GLN A 627 22.77 0.96 -12.08
C GLN A 627 22.60 -0.45 -12.69
N VAL A 628 21.98 -0.57 -13.86
CA VAL A 628 21.64 -1.86 -14.48
C VAL A 628 22.33 -1.95 -15.85
N ASP A 629 23.43 -2.66 -15.91
CA ASP A 629 24.27 -2.76 -17.11
C ASP A 629 23.67 -3.64 -18.23
N THR A 630 22.68 -4.46 -17.89
CA THR A 630 21.96 -5.32 -18.85
C THR A 630 20.86 -4.62 -19.63
N LEU A 631 20.61 -3.32 -19.40
CA LEU A 631 19.63 -2.56 -20.17
C LEU A 631 20.20 -2.11 -21.51
N SER A 632 19.37 -2.26 -22.52
CA SER A 632 19.73 -2.01 -23.92
C SER A 632 19.18 -0.68 -24.44
N LEU A 633 19.62 -0.31 -25.64
CA LEU A 633 19.09 0.86 -26.35
C LEU A 633 17.61 0.70 -26.69
N GLU A 634 17.18 -0.52 -26.99
CA GLU A 634 15.77 -0.85 -27.27
C GLU A 634 14.89 -0.66 -26.03
N ASP A 635 15.40 -0.99 -24.83
CA ASP A 635 14.70 -0.73 -23.57
C ASP A 635 14.53 0.79 -23.36
N LEU A 636 15.57 1.59 -23.64
CA LEU A 636 15.50 3.05 -23.56
C LEU A 636 14.50 3.64 -24.56
N HIS A 637 14.51 3.13 -25.78
CA HIS A 637 13.57 3.57 -26.83
C HIS A 637 12.12 3.30 -26.41
N ALA A 638 11.83 2.15 -25.81
CA ALA A 638 10.50 1.81 -25.33
C ALA A 638 10.02 2.78 -24.26
N PHE A 639 10.86 3.10 -23.25
CA PHE A 639 10.52 4.04 -22.19
C PHE A 639 10.25 5.45 -22.71
N ILE A 640 11.10 5.97 -23.59
CA ILE A 640 10.93 7.32 -24.14
C ILE A 640 9.71 7.39 -25.06
N ALA A 641 9.54 6.40 -25.95
CA ALA A 641 8.42 6.38 -26.88
C ALA A 641 7.07 6.31 -26.17
N GLN A 642 6.94 5.44 -25.13
CA GLN A 642 5.70 5.35 -24.38
C GLN A 642 5.38 6.68 -23.67
N ALA A 643 6.38 7.34 -23.05
CA ALA A 643 6.16 8.57 -22.32
C ALA A 643 5.71 9.73 -23.23
N LEU A 644 6.27 9.82 -24.45
CA LEU A 644 5.85 10.80 -25.45
C LEU A 644 4.44 10.48 -25.99
N CYS A 645 4.19 9.21 -26.35
CA CYS A 645 2.88 8.80 -26.85
C CYS A 645 1.78 8.95 -25.79
N LEU A 646 2.10 8.73 -24.50
CA LEU A 646 1.17 8.90 -23.39
C LEU A 646 0.60 10.32 -23.33
N GLN A 647 1.41 11.35 -23.63
CA GLN A 647 0.95 12.75 -23.59
C GLN A 647 -0.21 13.03 -24.55
N GLY A 648 -0.23 12.35 -25.70
CA GLY A 648 -1.25 12.54 -26.73
C GLY A 648 -2.47 11.61 -26.65
N LYS A 649 -2.52 10.70 -25.66
CA LYS A 649 -3.61 9.70 -25.58
C LYS A 649 -4.62 10.02 -24.47
N SER A 650 -5.90 9.83 -24.77
CA SER A 650 -6.96 9.81 -23.77
C SER A 650 -6.98 8.48 -23.00
N THR A 651 -7.68 8.44 -21.86
CA THR A 651 -7.87 7.20 -21.08
C THR A 651 -8.53 6.12 -21.92
N SER A 652 -9.56 6.44 -22.70
CA SER A 652 -10.25 5.48 -23.58
C SER A 652 -9.34 4.91 -24.67
N GLN A 653 -8.44 5.72 -25.23
CA GLN A 653 -7.44 5.23 -26.19
C GLN A 653 -6.43 4.28 -25.55
N LEU A 654 -6.03 4.53 -24.30
CA LEU A 654 -5.12 3.65 -23.54
C LEU A 654 -5.80 2.32 -23.22
N MET A 655 -7.07 2.33 -22.81
CA MET A 655 -7.85 1.11 -22.54
C MET A 655 -7.88 0.17 -23.76
N ASN A 656 -7.94 0.73 -24.99
CA ASN A 656 -8.00 -0.02 -26.23
C ASN A 656 -6.63 -0.51 -26.74
N VAL A 657 -5.52 -0.15 -26.08
CA VAL A 657 -4.19 -0.68 -26.44
C VAL A 657 -4.15 -2.18 -26.11
N GLN A 658 -3.82 -2.99 -27.12
CA GLN A 658 -3.67 -4.45 -26.96
C GLN A 658 -2.25 -4.86 -27.37
N PRO A 659 -1.40 -5.29 -26.43
CA PRO A 659 -0.12 -5.89 -26.75
C PRO A 659 -0.30 -7.25 -27.46
N ASP A 660 0.58 -7.60 -28.39
CA ASP A 660 0.54 -8.89 -29.12
C ASP A 660 0.59 -10.10 -28.16
N TYR A 661 1.37 -9.99 -27.12
CA TYR A 661 1.51 -10.98 -26.03
C TYR A 661 2.11 -10.30 -24.79
N ILE A 662 2.09 -10.98 -23.65
CA ILE A 662 2.68 -10.46 -22.43
C ILE A 662 4.11 -11.02 -22.26
N ASN A 663 5.09 -10.12 -22.11
CA ASN A 663 6.50 -10.43 -21.91
C ASN A 663 6.89 -10.17 -20.44
N SER A 664 7.45 -11.18 -19.76
CA SER A 664 7.79 -11.11 -18.33
C SER A 664 8.82 -10.02 -18.03
N ARG A 665 9.84 -9.83 -18.91
CA ARG A 665 10.85 -8.78 -18.75
C ARG A 665 10.24 -7.39 -18.87
N ALA A 666 9.30 -7.18 -19.80
CA ALA A 666 8.61 -5.89 -19.93
C ALA A 666 7.79 -5.56 -18.67
N VAL A 667 7.10 -6.55 -18.08
CA VAL A 667 6.39 -6.37 -16.80
C VAL A 667 7.35 -5.97 -15.70
N GLN A 668 8.50 -6.63 -15.59
CA GLN A 668 9.50 -6.32 -14.58
C GLN A 668 10.14 -4.94 -14.77
N LEU A 669 10.43 -4.53 -16.02
CA LEU A 669 10.95 -3.19 -16.34
C LEU A 669 9.93 -2.09 -16.00
N GLY A 670 8.65 -2.31 -16.29
CA GLY A 670 7.58 -1.41 -15.86
C GLY A 670 7.52 -1.26 -14.34
N SER A 671 7.60 -2.39 -13.61
CA SER A 671 7.67 -2.40 -12.14
C SER A 671 8.91 -1.66 -11.61
N LEU A 672 10.06 -1.84 -12.26
CA LEU A 672 11.31 -1.15 -11.91
C LEU A 672 11.16 0.38 -12.02
N LEU A 673 10.56 0.89 -13.08
CA LEU A 673 10.30 2.32 -13.25
C LEU A 673 9.32 2.84 -12.18
N VAL A 674 8.22 2.14 -11.96
CA VAL A 674 7.21 2.52 -10.94
C VAL A 674 7.83 2.54 -9.53
N ARG A 675 8.71 1.58 -9.23
CA ARG A 675 9.49 1.59 -7.99
C ARG A 675 10.41 2.81 -7.91
N GLY A 676 11.04 3.19 -9.02
CA GLY A 676 11.84 4.41 -9.12
C GLY A 676 11.04 5.68 -8.82
N LEU A 677 9.79 5.75 -9.27
CA LEU A 677 8.90 6.86 -8.93
C LEU A 677 8.63 6.95 -7.41
N THR A 678 8.49 5.81 -6.70
CA THR A 678 8.35 5.85 -5.24
C THR A 678 9.63 6.34 -4.56
N MET A 679 10.80 5.97 -5.08
CA MET A 679 12.08 6.50 -4.58
C MET A 679 12.21 7.99 -4.86
N LEU A 680 11.73 8.45 -6.02
CA LEU A 680 11.72 9.88 -6.34
C LEU A 680 10.82 10.68 -5.37
N VAL A 681 9.65 10.15 -4.99
CA VAL A 681 8.82 10.75 -3.94
C VAL A 681 9.58 10.85 -2.61
N LEU A 682 10.27 9.78 -2.20
CA LEU A 682 11.08 9.77 -0.99
C LEU A 682 12.16 10.86 -1.03
N VAL A 683 12.95 10.91 -2.12
CA VAL A 683 14.05 11.87 -2.26
C VAL A 683 13.53 13.30 -2.35
N ASN A 684 12.46 13.53 -3.12
CA ASN A 684 11.85 14.84 -3.28
C ASN A 684 11.38 15.41 -1.92
N SER A 685 10.70 14.59 -1.12
CA SER A 685 10.27 14.99 0.22
C SER A 685 11.45 15.21 1.18
N ALA A 686 12.45 14.32 1.18
CA ALA A 686 13.65 14.48 2.01
C ALA A 686 14.44 15.76 1.67
N CYS A 687 14.45 16.19 0.41
CA CYS A 687 15.13 17.39 -0.06
C CYS A 687 14.31 18.69 0.06
N GLY A 688 13.11 18.66 0.66
CA GLY A 688 12.26 19.85 0.82
C GLY A 688 11.49 20.22 -0.44
N PHE A 689 11.07 19.24 -1.23
CA PHE A 689 10.18 19.36 -2.39
C PHE A 689 10.71 20.27 -3.51
N PRO A 690 11.91 20.02 -4.08
CA PRO A 690 12.41 20.79 -5.21
C PRO A 690 11.56 20.69 -6.48
N TRP A 691 10.84 19.60 -6.65
CA TRP A 691 9.89 19.37 -7.74
C TRP A 691 8.46 19.25 -7.23
N THR A 692 7.51 19.70 -8.03
CA THR A 692 6.09 19.50 -7.75
C THR A 692 5.74 18.02 -7.83
N THR A 693 5.41 17.41 -6.70
CA THR A 693 5.21 15.95 -6.62
C THR A 693 4.15 15.43 -7.60
N SER A 694 3.05 16.16 -7.81
CA SER A 694 1.97 15.77 -8.73
C SER A 694 2.42 15.66 -10.20
N GLU A 695 3.47 16.37 -10.63
CA GLU A 695 3.92 16.37 -12.02
C GLU A 695 4.51 15.02 -12.46
N PHE A 696 5.24 14.34 -11.58
CA PHE A 696 5.90 13.06 -11.90
C PHE A 696 5.15 11.83 -11.40
N MET A 697 3.87 11.94 -11.11
CA MET A 697 3.06 10.79 -10.75
C MET A 697 2.91 9.83 -11.93
N PRO A 698 2.72 8.51 -11.67
CA PRO A 698 2.74 7.50 -12.72
C PRO A 698 1.74 7.77 -13.86
N TRP A 699 0.55 8.30 -13.58
CA TRP A 699 -0.44 8.63 -14.64
C TRP A 699 0.01 9.71 -15.62
N ASN A 700 1.08 10.45 -15.32
CA ASN A 700 1.68 11.45 -16.22
C ASN A 700 2.85 10.91 -17.04
N VAL A 701 3.51 9.85 -16.58
CA VAL A 701 4.79 9.40 -17.15
C VAL A 701 4.83 7.93 -17.59
N PHE A 702 3.84 7.11 -17.18
CA PHE A 702 3.84 5.69 -17.44
C PHE A 702 2.43 5.10 -17.61
N ASP A 703 2.30 4.20 -18.60
CA ASP A 703 1.16 3.32 -18.79
C ASP A 703 1.65 1.94 -19.20
N GLY A 704 1.21 0.91 -18.47
CA GLY A 704 1.74 -0.44 -18.64
C GLY A 704 1.44 -1.07 -20.00
N LYS A 705 0.21 -0.95 -20.53
CA LYS A 705 -0.14 -1.48 -21.85
C LYS A 705 0.65 -0.77 -22.96
N LEU A 706 0.69 0.55 -22.89
CA LEU A 706 1.41 1.35 -23.87
C LEU A 706 2.91 1.05 -23.84
N PHE A 707 3.51 1.00 -22.65
CA PHE A 707 4.92 0.63 -22.49
C PHE A 707 5.19 -0.76 -23.08
N HIS A 708 4.35 -1.73 -22.77
CA HIS A 708 4.50 -3.10 -23.25
C HIS A 708 4.45 -3.18 -24.76
N GLN A 709 3.51 -2.46 -25.39
CA GLN A 709 3.43 -2.35 -26.85
C GLN A 709 4.71 -1.75 -27.44
N LYS A 710 5.20 -0.63 -26.88
CA LYS A 710 6.44 0.01 -27.36
C LYS A 710 7.67 -0.86 -27.14
N TYR A 711 7.70 -1.61 -26.03
CA TYR A 711 8.75 -2.58 -25.74
C TYR A 711 8.81 -3.67 -26.80
N LEU A 712 7.68 -4.31 -27.14
CA LEU A 712 7.62 -5.36 -28.16
C LEU A 712 7.98 -4.83 -29.55
N GLN A 713 7.55 -3.61 -29.89
CA GLN A 713 7.91 -2.96 -31.15
C GLN A 713 9.42 -2.65 -31.22
N SER A 714 9.99 -2.11 -30.14
CA SER A 714 11.41 -1.80 -30.06
C SER A 714 12.28 -3.06 -30.08
N GLU A 715 11.86 -4.13 -29.40
CA GLU A 715 12.53 -5.44 -29.43
C GLU A 715 12.56 -6.06 -30.82
N LYS A 716 11.50 -5.86 -31.63
CA LYS A 716 11.42 -6.27 -33.04
C LYS A 716 12.23 -5.37 -33.99
N GLY A 717 12.88 -4.32 -33.47
CA GLY A 717 13.71 -3.39 -34.26
C GLY A 717 12.91 -2.41 -35.13
N TYR A 718 11.69 -2.06 -34.73
CA TYR A 718 10.89 -1.08 -35.47
C TYR A 718 11.57 0.30 -35.43
N ALA A 719 11.44 1.05 -36.55
CA ALA A 719 11.97 2.40 -36.66
C ALA A 719 11.30 3.34 -35.62
N VAL A 720 12.03 4.37 -35.20
CA VAL A 720 11.56 5.33 -34.17
C VAL A 720 10.25 6.00 -34.56
N GLU A 721 10.07 6.29 -35.85
CA GLU A 721 8.84 6.87 -36.37
C GLU A 721 7.62 5.97 -36.09
N VAL A 722 7.78 4.66 -36.23
CA VAL A 722 6.73 3.67 -35.93
C VAL A 722 6.46 3.63 -34.42
N LEU A 723 7.52 3.65 -33.57
CA LEU A 723 7.38 3.72 -32.13
C LEU A 723 6.60 4.96 -31.70
N LEU A 724 6.77 6.09 -32.39
CA LEU A 724 6.09 7.37 -32.17
C LEU A 724 4.75 7.50 -32.92
N GLU A 725 4.21 6.39 -33.44
CA GLU A 725 2.92 6.36 -34.15
C GLU A 725 2.87 7.35 -35.32
N GLN A 726 3.98 7.50 -36.04
CA GLN A 726 4.19 8.42 -37.20
C GLN A 726 4.06 9.91 -36.82
N ASN A 727 4.08 10.26 -35.54
CA ASN A 727 4.01 11.65 -35.09
C ASN A 727 5.38 12.32 -35.21
N ARG A 728 5.58 13.06 -36.29
CA ARG A 728 6.85 13.75 -36.58
C ARG A 728 7.21 14.84 -35.55
N SER A 729 6.23 15.43 -34.85
CA SER A 729 6.48 16.47 -33.84
C SER A 729 7.21 15.90 -32.58
N TRP A 730 7.06 14.61 -32.33
CA TRP A 730 7.74 13.94 -31.21
C TRP A 730 9.15 13.44 -31.55
N LEU A 731 9.51 13.37 -32.81
CA LEU A 731 10.80 12.81 -33.25
C LEU A 731 11.99 13.62 -32.65
N THR A 732 11.92 14.95 -32.76
CA THR A 732 12.95 15.83 -32.18
C THR A 732 13.01 15.67 -30.65
N LYS A 733 11.84 15.65 -29.97
CA LYS A 733 11.78 15.43 -28.51
C LYS A 733 12.39 14.07 -28.14
N PHE A 734 12.07 13.01 -28.88
CA PHE A 734 12.62 11.68 -28.66
C PHE A 734 14.15 11.67 -28.75
N HIS A 735 14.72 12.24 -29.81
CA HIS A 735 16.16 12.30 -29.97
C HIS A 735 16.85 13.14 -28.90
N ASN A 736 16.24 14.25 -28.49
CA ASN A 736 16.75 15.07 -27.41
C ASN A 736 16.76 14.30 -26.06
N LEU A 737 15.67 13.66 -25.69
CA LEU A 737 15.58 12.87 -24.46
C LEU A 737 16.58 11.71 -24.48
N LYS A 738 16.67 10.99 -25.59
CA LYS A 738 17.67 9.93 -25.80
C LYS A 738 19.10 10.48 -25.64
N ALA A 739 19.40 11.64 -26.24
CA ALA A 739 20.71 12.25 -26.15
C ALA A 739 21.06 12.65 -24.70
N VAL A 740 20.10 13.23 -23.95
CA VAL A 740 20.27 13.57 -22.53
C VAL A 740 20.62 12.34 -21.72
N VAL A 741 19.84 11.25 -21.85
CA VAL A 741 20.09 10.00 -21.11
C VAL A 741 21.44 9.37 -21.50
N CYS A 742 21.73 9.21 -22.78
CA CYS A 742 22.97 8.60 -23.25
C CYS A 742 24.21 9.43 -22.86
N LYS A 743 24.15 10.77 -22.95
CA LYS A 743 25.22 11.68 -22.52
C LYS A 743 25.49 11.55 -21.03
N ALA A 744 24.43 11.55 -20.20
CA ALA A 744 24.56 11.41 -18.75
C ALA A 744 25.15 10.04 -18.35
N CYS A 745 24.67 8.94 -18.95
CA CYS A 745 25.22 7.61 -18.73
C CYS A 745 26.69 7.52 -19.14
N SER A 746 27.08 8.20 -20.22
CA SER A 746 28.48 8.23 -20.66
C SER A 746 29.41 8.97 -19.67
N LYS A 747 28.90 10.02 -18.98
CA LYS A 747 29.66 10.69 -17.90
C LYS A 747 29.94 9.75 -16.72
N GLU A 748 29.07 8.78 -16.49
CA GLU A 748 29.21 7.72 -15.48
C GLU A 748 29.88 6.44 -16.04
N ASN A 749 30.64 6.56 -17.13
CA ASN A 749 31.36 5.46 -17.81
C ASN A 749 30.43 4.32 -18.31
N ARG A 750 29.15 4.58 -18.52
CA ARG A 750 28.15 3.63 -19.00
C ARG A 750 27.77 3.93 -20.45
N ARG A 751 28.10 3.03 -21.37
CA ARG A 751 27.65 3.10 -22.77
C ARG A 751 26.44 2.21 -22.98
N ILE A 752 25.31 2.79 -23.38
CA ILE A 752 24.10 2.05 -23.74
C ILE A 752 24.26 1.52 -25.18
N VAL A 753 24.16 0.20 -25.35
CA VAL A 753 24.32 -0.48 -26.66
C VAL A 753 23.04 -1.22 -27.04
N GLY A 754 22.86 -1.48 -28.34
CA GLY A 754 21.76 -2.30 -28.83
C GLY A 754 21.94 -3.79 -28.49
N ARG A 755 20.84 -4.55 -28.42
CA ARG A 755 20.85 -6.00 -28.11
C ARG A 755 21.66 -6.84 -29.10
N THR A 756 21.75 -6.44 -30.37
CA THR A 756 22.55 -7.13 -31.38
C THR A 756 24.05 -7.14 -31.06
N HIS A 757 24.57 -6.13 -30.36
CA HIS A 757 25.95 -6.10 -29.88
C HIS A 757 26.22 -7.01 -28.68
N TRP A 758 25.21 -7.36 -27.92
CA TRP A 758 25.35 -8.25 -26.76
C TRP A 758 25.68 -9.69 -27.16
N ASN A 759 25.05 -10.20 -28.22
CA ASN A 759 25.27 -11.57 -28.71
C ASN A 759 26.69 -11.80 -29.25
N SER A 760 27.44 -10.76 -29.66
CA SER A 760 28.80 -10.87 -30.14
C SER A 760 29.88 -10.90 -29.03
N HIS A 761 29.55 -10.46 -27.82
CA HIS A 761 30.50 -10.43 -26.68
C HIS A 761 30.36 -11.61 -25.71
N TYR A 762 29.24 -12.34 -25.72
CA TYR A 762 28.98 -13.45 -24.80
C TYR A 762 29.48 -14.82 -25.28
N THR A 763 30.01 -14.93 -26.50
CA THR A 763 30.65 -16.17 -26.98
C THR A 763 32.10 -16.34 -26.52
N GLY A 764 32.67 -15.41 -25.75
CA GLY A 764 33.97 -15.49 -25.11
C GLY A 764 33.84 -15.58 -23.60
N GLY A 765 33.99 -16.80 -23.06
CA GLY A 765 33.78 -17.11 -21.66
C GLY A 765 34.53 -16.19 -20.68
N ARG A 766 33.78 -15.59 -19.78
CA ARG A 766 34.25 -15.15 -18.47
C ARG A 766 33.15 -15.45 -17.43
N GLN A 767 33.45 -16.39 -16.56
CA GLN A 767 32.81 -16.54 -15.28
C GLN A 767 33.03 -15.25 -14.48
N TYR A 768 32.00 -14.43 -14.30
CA TYR A 768 32.05 -13.31 -13.38
C TYR A 768 31.68 -13.80 -11.97
N GLU A 769 32.59 -13.53 -11.05
CA GLU A 769 32.45 -13.82 -9.64
C GLU A 769 31.22 -13.09 -9.05
N HIS A 770 30.31 -13.89 -8.54
CA HIS A 770 29.05 -13.51 -7.89
C HIS A 770 29.23 -12.83 -6.51
N ASP A 771 30.46 -12.51 -6.10
CA ASP A 771 30.82 -12.07 -4.74
C ASP A 771 30.91 -10.55 -4.52
N GLN A 772 30.75 -9.74 -5.57
CA GLN A 772 30.88 -8.30 -5.41
C GLN A 772 29.67 -7.60 -4.78
N TRP A 773 28.48 -8.20 -4.87
CA TRP A 773 27.25 -7.58 -4.38
C TRP A 773 26.90 -7.87 -2.92
N ARG A 774 27.64 -8.80 -2.29
CA ARG A 774 27.47 -9.13 -0.85
C ARG A 774 28.32 -8.28 0.08
N ARG A 775 29.18 -7.40 -0.42
CA ARG A 775 30.14 -6.62 0.38
C ARG A 775 29.81 -5.13 0.53
N TYR A 776 28.64 -4.66 0.08
CA TYR A 776 28.25 -3.28 0.29
C TYR A 776 26.94 -3.19 1.10
#